data_dff377d33535051d28608f594ff481c2
#
_entry.id   dff377d33535051d28608f594ff481c2
#
_cell.length_a   1.000
_cell.length_b   1.000
_cell.length_c   1.000
_cell.angle_alpha   90.00
_cell.angle_beta   90.00
_cell.angle_gamma   90.00
#
_symmetry.space_group_name_H-M   'P 1'
#
loop_
_entity.id
_entity.type
_entity.pdbx_description
1 polymer ?
#
loop_
_entity_poly.entity_id
_entity_poly.type
_entity_poly.pdbx_seq_one_letter_code
_entity_poly.pdbx_strand_id
1 'polypeptide(L)'
;MEEVTKVLPAIALRGTTILPDMIVHFDISRPKSVRAVEEAMLGNQKIFLITQKDPDTEVPGLLDVYKIGTIAVIKQVVKMPKDVLRILVEAERRAELLNFEEEESEYLRAEVALFTGSDEMQFSDIEQEAMLRNLKELFAVYCEQTQKVSKELAGQILGTEEVGKLVDQICMNLPLDYVNRQKLLEAVELSERYDTLCVMIANEIQIQEIRSEIQGKIKERIDKNQRDYILREQLKVIREELGEDNSRTEIENYKKQLEKLKASKEVKERISEEIHRLENSASNPSEAGVIRGYIETLLGLPWDKASSDNQDLARAREILEEDHYGLSKVKERILEFLAVRTLTKKGESPILCLAGPPGTGKTSIARSVARALNKKYVRICLGGVRDEAEIRGHRRTYIGAMPGRIAAGLHQAKVKNPLMLLDEIDKVSADYKGDTSSALLEVLDSEQNNKFADHYVELPIDLSEVLFIATANDIQNIPRPLLDRMEVIEISSYTENEKFHIAKEHLVPKQKKANGLKEAQLVIEDEALMEVISGYTREAGVRSLERQIGRICRKSARKILEEQVKEVVVTKENLEEFLGKERYEFQPANEKPEIGIVRGLAWTAVGGDTLQIEVNVMPGKGEFLLTGQLGDVMKESAQAGISFIRSVAEQYEIPKEFFEKHDIHIHIPEGAVPKDGPSAGITMATAMVSAITKVPVKADVAMTGEITLRGRVLPIGGLKEKLLAAKKAGIHMVLVPEKNEPDVRELDAEITDGLQIEFVGSMEQVLKLALVEKK
;
A
#
# COMPACT_ATOMS: atom_id res chain seq x y z
N MET A 1 19.45 31.54 -53.13
CA MET A 1 20.75 31.74 -52.42
C MET A 1 21.64 30.61 -52.84
N GLU A 2 22.81 30.92 -53.49
CA GLU A 2 23.76 29.85 -53.81
C GLU A 2 24.37 29.34 -52.51
N GLU A 3 24.07 28.11 -52.15
CA GLU A 3 24.73 27.41 -51.05
C GLU A 3 26.20 27.20 -51.43
N VAL A 4 27.12 27.90 -50.77
CA VAL A 4 28.54 27.70 -50.97
C VAL A 4 28.94 26.44 -50.21
N THR A 5 28.90 25.31 -50.92
CA THR A 5 29.38 24.04 -50.38
C THR A 5 30.90 23.97 -50.41
N LYS A 6 31.53 23.39 -49.40
CA LYS A 6 32.96 23.13 -49.32
C LYS A 6 33.23 21.71 -48.82
N VAL A 7 34.24 21.07 -49.38
CA VAL A 7 34.73 19.80 -48.86
C VAL A 7 35.95 20.07 -47.97
N LEU A 8 35.90 19.62 -46.73
CA LEU A 8 36.95 19.83 -45.73
C LEU A 8 37.30 18.52 -45.01
N PRO A 9 38.58 18.35 -44.62
CA PRO A 9 38.92 17.31 -43.65
C PRO A 9 38.10 17.51 -42.37
N ALA A 10 37.61 16.40 -41.74
CA ALA A 10 36.74 16.46 -40.60
C ALA A 10 37.24 15.62 -39.42
N ILE A 11 36.94 16.07 -38.22
CA ILE A 11 37.17 15.36 -36.96
C ILE A 11 35.87 15.24 -36.19
N ALA A 12 35.52 14.01 -35.82
CA ALA A 12 34.43 13.74 -34.89
C ALA A 12 34.93 13.83 -33.44
N LEU A 13 34.42 14.82 -32.70
CA LEU A 13 34.82 15.13 -31.33
C LEU A 13 34.04 14.28 -30.32
N ARG A 14 34.73 13.79 -29.30
CA ARG A 14 34.12 13.00 -28.20
C ARG A 14 33.82 13.87 -26.98
N GLY A 15 32.53 13.99 -26.59
CA GLY A 15 32.13 14.66 -25.36
C GLY A 15 32.52 16.15 -25.30
N THR A 16 32.81 16.76 -26.44
CA THR A 16 33.22 18.18 -26.52
C THR A 16 32.59 18.81 -27.75
N THR A 17 32.04 19.99 -27.59
CA THR A 17 31.53 20.85 -28.65
C THR A 17 32.31 22.15 -28.68
N ILE A 18 32.77 22.55 -29.88
CA ILE A 18 33.54 23.76 -30.07
C ILE A 18 32.67 24.81 -30.76
N LEU A 19 32.50 25.95 -30.10
CA LEU A 19 31.75 27.09 -30.62
C LEU A 19 32.64 28.02 -31.48
N PRO A 20 32.08 28.85 -32.34
CA PRO A 20 32.84 29.89 -33.05
C PRO A 20 33.61 30.78 -32.07
N ASP A 21 34.69 31.37 -32.52
CA ASP A 21 35.62 32.23 -31.77
C ASP A 21 36.35 31.56 -30.58
N MET A 22 36.16 30.23 -30.39
CA MET A 22 36.92 29.48 -29.37
C MET A 22 38.34 29.14 -29.89
N ILE A 23 39.31 29.38 -29.01
CA ILE A 23 40.68 28.89 -29.19
C ILE A 23 40.87 27.72 -28.20
N VAL A 24 40.98 26.52 -28.72
CA VAL A 24 41.00 25.29 -27.89
C VAL A 24 42.13 24.37 -28.35
N HIS A 25 42.78 23.74 -27.36
CA HIS A 25 43.69 22.62 -27.64
C HIS A 25 43.06 21.32 -27.18
N PHE A 26 43.20 20.27 -27.99
CA PHE A 26 42.78 18.91 -27.64
C PHE A 26 43.67 17.85 -28.28
N ASP A 27 43.61 16.65 -27.71
CA ASP A 27 44.45 15.55 -28.08
C ASP A 27 43.70 14.61 -29.06
N ILE A 28 44.38 14.18 -30.12
CA ILE A 28 43.86 13.30 -31.13
C ILE A 28 44.71 12.03 -31.18
N SER A 29 44.04 10.88 -31.10
CA SER A 29 44.68 9.56 -31.10
C SER A 29 44.14 8.61 -32.16
N ARG A 30 42.96 8.92 -32.74
CA ARG A 30 42.38 8.08 -33.82
C ARG A 30 43.16 8.24 -35.14
N PRO A 31 43.56 7.13 -35.81
CA PRO A 31 44.30 7.19 -37.05
C PRO A 31 43.66 8.06 -38.15
N LYS A 32 42.32 7.92 -38.32
CA LYS A 32 41.58 8.73 -39.31
C LYS A 32 41.59 10.23 -38.97
N SER A 33 41.52 10.59 -37.69
CA SER A 33 41.57 12.00 -37.26
C SER A 33 42.98 12.57 -37.34
N VAL A 34 44.02 11.77 -37.09
CA VAL A 34 45.42 12.18 -37.27
C VAL A 34 45.68 12.50 -38.73
N ARG A 35 45.23 11.63 -39.65
CA ARG A 35 45.39 11.88 -41.11
C ARG A 35 44.58 13.09 -41.58
N ALA A 36 43.38 13.31 -41.05
CA ALA A 36 42.59 14.52 -41.35
C ALA A 36 43.35 15.82 -41.02
N VAL A 37 44.06 15.82 -39.88
CA VAL A 37 44.92 16.96 -39.49
C VAL A 37 46.15 17.10 -40.42
N GLU A 38 46.81 16.02 -40.76
CA GLU A 38 47.96 16.04 -41.65
C GLU A 38 47.56 16.60 -43.04
N GLU A 39 46.41 16.17 -43.57
CA GLU A 39 45.92 16.67 -44.87
C GLU A 39 45.49 18.14 -44.80
N ALA A 40 44.80 18.55 -43.66
CA ALA A 40 44.46 19.96 -43.45
C ALA A 40 45.71 20.85 -43.42
N MET A 41 46.80 20.39 -42.81
CA MET A 41 48.08 21.12 -42.74
C MET A 41 48.82 21.23 -44.13
N LEU A 42 48.58 20.24 -44.99
CA LEU A 42 49.10 20.31 -46.38
C LEU A 42 48.29 21.27 -47.28
N GLY A 43 47.05 21.55 -46.89
CA GLY A 43 46.11 22.41 -47.59
C GLY A 43 46.04 23.83 -47.04
N ASN A 44 44.81 24.26 -46.77
CA ASN A 44 44.50 25.61 -46.33
C ASN A 44 44.40 25.75 -44.79
N GLN A 45 44.84 24.73 -44.02
CA GLN A 45 44.82 24.63 -42.57
C GLN A 45 43.39 24.62 -41.95
N LYS A 46 42.35 24.49 -42.78
CA LYS A 46 40.96 24.46 -42.32
C LYS A 46 40.50 23.03 -42.09
N ILE A 47 39.82 22.83 -41.02
CA ILE A 47 39.28 21.54 -40.61
C ILE A 47 37.84 21.73 -40.09
N PHE A 48 36.97 20.75 -40.36
CA PHE A 48 35.61 20.74 -39.84
C PHE A 48 35.54 19.90 -38.56
N LEU A 49 35.07 20.50 -37.50
CA LEU A 49 34.93 19.88 -36.18
C LEU A 49 33.45 19.62 -35.92
N ILE A 50 33.10 18.36 -35.68
CA ILE A 50 31.72 17.96 -35.44
C ILE A 50 31.63 17.06 -34.22
N THR A 51 30.59 17.25 -33.39
CA THR A 51 30.41 16.51 -32.16
C THR A 51 29.72 15.17 -32.40
N GLN A 52 30.18 14.10 -31.78
CA GLN A 52 29.51 12.80 -31.76
C GLN A 52 28.31 12.85 -30.79
N LYS A 53 27.20 12.18 -31.19
CA LYS A 53 26.02 12.02 -30.30
C LYS A 53 26.33 11.11 -29.12
N ASP A 54 27.01 9.99 -29.41
CA ASP A 54 27.48 9.06 -28.39
C ASP A 54 29.03 9.06 -28.40
N PRO A 55 29.66 9.51 -27.28
CA PRO A 55 31.11 9.55 -27.16
C PRO A 55 31.79 8.18 -27.26
N ASP A 56 31.08 7.09 -27.01
CA ASP A 56 31.66 5.74 -26.98
C ASP A 56 31.74 5.08 -28.35
N THR A 57 31.12 5.66 -29.39
CA THR A 57 31.21 5.15 -30.75
C THR A 57 32.63 5.27 -31.29
N GLU A 58 33.25 4.16 -31.66
CA GLU A 58 34.65 4.16 -32.15
C GLU A 58 34.80 4.70 -33.58
N VAL A 59 33.91 4.33 -34.49
CA VAL A 59 33.92 4.75 -35.89
C VAL A 59 32.57 5.42 -36.20
N PRO A 60 32.47 6.75 -35.99
CA PRO A 60 31.22 7.46 -36.21
C PRO A 60 30.93 7.63 -37.71
N GLY A 61 29.71 7.27 -38.12
CA GLY A 61 29.11 7.56 -39.41
C GLY A 61 28.26 8.84 -39.40
N LEU A 62 27.56 9.11 -40.49
CA LEU A 62 26.72 10.32 -40.64
C LEU A 62 25.60 10.40 -39.61
N LEU A 63 25.03 9.28 -39.16
CA LEU A 63 23.96 9.22 -38.15
C LEU A 63 24.47 9.40 -36.73
N ASP A 64 25.74 9.15 -36.50
CA ASP A 64 26.35 9.16 -35.14
C ASP A 64 26.89 10.53 -34.75
N VAL A 65 26.82 11.50 -35.64
CA VAL A 65 27.24 12.87 -35.38
C VAL A 65 26.07 13.84 -35.44
N TYR A 66 26.24 15.02 -34.87
CA TYR A 66 25.27 16.09 -35.00
C TYR A 66 25.33 16.71 -36.41
N LYS A 67 24.32 17.47 -36.80
CA LYS A 67 24.27 18.07 -38.14
C LYS A 67 25.12 19.34 -38.27
N ILE A 68 25.19 20.12 -37.20
CA ILE A 68 25.91 21.40 -37.20
C ILE A 68 27.21 21.24 -36.44
N GLY A 69 28.28 21.63 -37.08
CA GLY A 69 29.64 21.68 -36.56
C GLY A 69 30.29 23.04 -36.79
N THR A 70 31.60 23.12 -36.53
CA THR A 70 32.36 24.37 -36.61
C THR A 70 33.57 24.19 -37.52
N ILE A 71 33.76 25.10 -38.43
CA ILE A 71 35.00 25.21 -39.25
C ILE A 71 36.04 25.92 -38.40
N ALA A 72 37.21 25.29 -38.27
CA ALA A 72 38.32 25.82 -37.50
C ALA A 72 39.62 25.86 -38.33
N VAL A 73 40.50 26.75 -37.93
CA VAL A 73 41.85 26.85 -38.48
C VAL A 73 42.84 26.24 -37.50
N ILE A 74 43.68 25.34 -37.96
CA ILE A 74 44.74 24.75 -37.15
C ILE A 74 45.89 25.73 -37.03
N LYS A 75 46.16 26.22 -35.81
CA LYS A 75 47.26 27.17 -35.54
C LYS A 75 48.56 26.46 -35.18
N GLN A 76 48.48 25.35 -34.47
CA GLN A 76 49.65 24.62 -34.01
C GLN A 76 49.36 23.13 -33.90
N VAL A 77 50.36 22.30 -34.25
CA VAL A 77 50.33 20.86 -34.08
C VAL A 77 51.58 20.43 -33.30
N VAL A 78 51.42 19.69 -32.24
CA VAL A 78 52.51 19.17 -31.39
C VAL A 78 52.40 17.64 -31.34
N LYS A 79 53.45 16.93 -31.70
CA LYS A 79 53.52 15.47 -31.56
C LYS A 79 53.83 15.11 -30.10
N MET A 80 52.96 14.28 -29.52
CA MET A 80 53.10 13.73 -28.18
C MET A 80 53.53 12.26 -28.23
N PRO A 81 54.07 11.67 -27.16
CA PRO A 81 54.37 10.24 -27.10
C PRO A 81 53.14 9.39 -27.37
N LYS A 82 53.32 8.16 -27.94
CA LYS A 82 52.25 7.19 -28.28
C LYS A 82 51.35 7.61 -29.45
N ASP A 83 51.89 8.26 -30.46
CA ASP A 83 51.18 8.69 -31.69
C ASP A 83 49.94 9.59 -31.43
N VAL A 84 49.97 10.35 -30.34
CA VAL A 84 48.95 11.35 -30.03
C VAL A 84 49.41 12.70 -30.61
N LEU A 85 48.48 13.37 -31.32
CA LEU A 85 48.69 14.74 -31.78
C LEU A 85 47.90 15.71 -30.88
N ARG A 86 48.57 16.70 -30.33
CA ARG A 86 47.92 17.84 -29.67
C ARG A 86 47.82 18.96 -30.69
N ILE A 87 46.60 19.40 -30.95
CA ILE A 87 46.34 20.48 -31.89
C ILE A 87 45.75 21.69 -31.15
N LEU A 88 46.17 22.88 -31.59
CA LEU A 88 45.55 24.15 -31.24
C LEU A 88 44.73 24.63 -32.43
N VAL A 89 43.44 24.82 -32.23
CA VAL A 89 42.51 25.28 -33.26
C VAL A 89 41.87 26.59 -32.86
N GLU A 90 41.64 27.45 -33.84
CA GLU A 90 40.78 28.62 -33.70
C GLU A 90 39.53 28.38 -34.54
N ALA A 91 38.37 28.35 -33.89
CA ALA A 91 37.08 28.13 -34.51
C ALA A 91 36.60 29.40 -35.21
N GLU A 92 36.22 29.31 -36.50
CA GLU A 92 35.85 30.51 -37.27
C GLU A 92 34.34 30.68 -37.38
N ARG A 93 33.61 29.64 -37.83
CA ARG A 93 32.18 29.76 -38.14
C ARG A 93 31.44 28.43 -38.08
N ARG A 94 30.13 28.50 -37.92
CA ARG A 94 29.21 27.37 -38.01
C ARG A 94 29.10 26.89 -39.45
N ALA A 95 28.92 25.59 -39.63
CA ALA A 95 28.60 24.98 -40.92
C ALA A 95 27.73 23.74 -40.72
N GLU A 96 26.84 23.49 -41.66
CA GLU A 96 26.01 22.29 -41.66
C GLU A 96 26.70 21.16 -42.44
N LEU A 97 26.74 19.97 -41.84
CA LEU A 97 27.20 18.76 -42.49
C LEU A 97 26.13 18.24 -43.45
N LEU A 98 26.44 18.20 -44.73
CA LEU A 98 25.57 17.63 -45.75
C LEU A 98 25.79 16.13 -45.89
N ASN A 99 27.06 15.72 -46.07
CA ASN A 99 27.45 14.32 -46.24
C ASN A 99 28.92 14.10 -45.87
N PHE A 100 29.27 12.83 -45.60
CA PHE A 100 30.65 12.38 -45.65
C PHE A 100 30.90 11.75 -47.03
N GLU A 101 31.99 12.14 -47.72
CA GLU A 101 32.41 11.47 -48.95
C GLU A 101 32.78 10.00 -48.65
N GLU A 102 32.39 9.08 -49.54
CA GLU A 102 32.30 7.64 -49.28
C GLU A 102 33.62 6.94 -48.91
N GLU A 103 33.48 5.83 -48.28
CA GLU A 103 34.17 4.80 -47.54
C GLU A 103 35.63 4.42 -47.87
N GLU A 104 36.25 4.87 -48.95
CA GLU A 104 37.64 4.52 -49.29
C GLU A 104 38.69 5.56 -48.86
N SER A 105 38.28 6.70 -48.27
CA SER A 105 39.23 7.71 -47.83
C SER A 105 39.90 7.33 -46.50
N GLU A 106 41.21 7.54 -46.43
CA GLU A 106 42.03 7.27 -45.25
C GLU A 106 41.68 8.18 -44.03
N TYR A 107 40.82 9.22 -44.25
CA TYR A 107 40.33 10.16 -43.24
C TYR A 107 38.87 10.62 -43.54
N LEU A 108 38.20 11.23 -42.58
CA LEU A 108 36.87 11.77 -42.79
C LEU A 108 36.90 13.05 -43.62
N ARG A 109 36.18 13.06 -44.76
CA ARG A 109 35.97 14.22 -45.62
C ARG A 109 34.50 14.63 -45.51
N ALA A 110 34.24 15.83 -45.00
CA ALA A 110 32.92 16.37 -44.86
C ALA A 110 32.59 17.36 -45.97
N GLU A 111 31.47 17.15 -46.64
CA GLU A 111 30.84 18.17 -47.47
C GLU A 111 29.98 19.04 -46.56
N VAL A 112 30.29 20.34 -46.46
CA VAL A 112 29.66 21.26 -45.54
C VAL A 112 29.04 22.46 -46.26
N ALA A 113 27.85 22.86 -45.85
CA ALA A 113 27.20 24.09 -46.28
C ALA A 113 27.51 25.23 -45.31
N LEU A 114 27.91 26.36 -45.88
CA LEU A 114 28.22 27.58 -45.10
C LEU A 114 26.97 28.39 -44.89
N PHE A 115 26.71 28.79 -43.66
CA PHE A 115 25.65 29.76 -43.37
C PHE A 115 26.06 31.14 -43.86
N THR A 116 25.35 31.66 -44.87
CA THR A 116 25.54 33.00 -45.44
C THR A 116 24.45 33.94 -44.98
N GLY A 117 24.65 34.63 -43.87
CA GLY A 117 23.77 35.66 -43.35
C GLY A 117 24.44 36.37 -42.18
N SER A 118 24.39 37.71 -42.16
CA SER A 118 24.79 38.46 -40.98
C SER A 118 23.66 38.43 -39.97
N ASP A 119 23.89 37.92 -38.77
CA ASP A 119 22.96 37.87 -37.62
C ASP A 119 22.41 39.27 -37.25
N GLU A 120 23.05 40.32 -37.70
CA GLU A 120 22.80 41.73 -37.32
C GLU A 120 21.60 42.39 -38.03
N MET A 121 21.14 41.82 -39.19
CA MET A 121 20.06 42.47 -39.97
C MET A 121 18.63 42.18 -39.53
N GLN A 122 18.43 41.35 -38.50
CA GLN A 122 17.08 40.90 -38.09
C GLN A 122 16.41 41.72 -36.98
N PHE A 123 17.13 42.56 -36.27
CA PHE A 123 16.58 43.27 -35.09
C PHE A 123 16.76 44.79 -35.24
N SER A 124 15.77 45.52 -34.74
CA SER A 124 15.86 46.99 -34.58
C SER A 124 16.89 47.36 -33.50
N ASP A 125 17.47 48.53 -33.60
CA ASP A 125 18.44 49.06 -32.59
C ASP A 125 17.92 49.00 -31.16
N ILE A 126 16.60 49.17 -30.98
CA ILE A 126 15.93 49.14 -29.65
C ILE A 126 15.86 47.69 -29.12
N GLU A 127 15.57 46.71 -29.99
CA GLU A 127 15.53 45.29 -29.62
C GLU A 127 16.92 44.81 -29.25
N GLN A 128 17.94 45.16 -30.05
CA GLN A 128 19.33 44.80 -29.74
C GLN A 128 19.79 45.36 -28.39
N GLU A 129 19.46 46.64 -28.10
CA GLU A 129 19.80 47.23 -26.83
C GLU A 129 19.07 46.55 -25.65
N ALA A 130 17.81 46.20 -25.82
CA ALA A 130 17.04 45.46 -24.79
C ALA A 130 17.63 44.06 -24.53
N MET A 131 18.00 43.32 -25.60
CA MET A 131 18.66 42.01 -25.51
C MET A 131 20.01 42.11 -24.80
N LEU A 132 20.83 43.15 -25.14
CA LEU A 132 22.12 43.39 -24.49
C LEU A 132 21.96 43.67 -22.98
N ARG A 133 21.04 44.51 -22.61
CA ARG A 133 20.82 44.86 -21.18
C ARG A 133 20.38 43.65 -20.39
N ASN A 134 19.38 42.93 -20.87
CA ASN A 134 18.87 41.74 -20.19
C ASN A 134 19.95 40.67 -20.02
N LEU A 135 20.71 40.34 -21.09
CA LEU A 135 21.74 39.33 -21.02
C LEU A 135 22.92 39.74 -20.10
N LYS A 136 23.29 41.04 -20.10
CA LYS A 136 24.29 41.57 -19.18
C LYS A 136 23.85 41.47 -17.73
N GLU A 137 22.57 41.77 -17.43
CA GLU A 137 22.00 41.62 -16.08
C GLU A 137 22.01 40.17 -15.62
N LEU A 138 21.50 39.25 -16.45
CA LEU A 138 21.50 37.80 -16.14
C LEU A 138 22.93 37.28 -15.91
N PHE A 139 23.87 37.66 -16.76
CA PHE A 139 25.25 37.19 -16.61
C PHE A 139 25.95 37.83 -15.39
N ALA A 140 25.64 39.07 -15.04
CA ALA A 140 26.16 39.72 -13.84
C ALA A 140 25.67 38.99 -12.57
N VAL A 141 24.37 38.65 -12.48
CA VAL A 141 23.79 37.84 -11.38
C VAL A 141 24.48 36.46 -11.30
N TYR A 142 24.67 35.82 -12.42
CA TYR A 142 25.40 34.53 -12.47
C TYR A 142 26.84 34.67 -11.92
N CYS A 143 27.59 35.71 -12.33
CA CYS A 143 28.94 35.95 -11.85
C CYS A 143 29.02 36.28 -10.36
N GLU A 144 28.04 36.97 -9.81
CA GLU A 144 27.97 37.27 -8.37
C GLU A 144 27.76 36.03 -7.52
N GLN A 145 26.91 35.10 -8.02
CA GLN A 145 26.62 33.84 -7.31
C GLN A 145 27.72 32.77 -7.50
N THR A 146 28.44 32.86 -8.62
CA THR A 146 29.43 31.84 -9.00
C THR A 146 30.83 32.43 -8.97
N GLN A 147 31.62 32.23 -7.96
CA GLN A 147 33.03 32.75 -7.90
C GLN A 147 33.96 32.10 -8.93
N LYS A 148 33.44 31.46 -10.00
CA LYS A 148 34.21 30.74 -11.02
C LYS A 148 34.74 31.63 -12.15
N VAL A 149 34.11 32.79 -12.43
CA VAL A 149 34.51 33.73 -13.42
C VAL A 149 35.29 34.86 -12.74
N SER A 150 36.50 35.15 -13.19
CA SER A 150 37.28 36.24 -12.62
C SER A 150 36.62 37.59 -12.90
N LYS A 151 36.73 38.54 -11.97
CA LYS A 151 36.14 39.87 -12.14
C LYS A 151 36.61 40.62 -13.37
N GLU A 152 37.87 40.39 -13.78
CA GLU A 152 38.48 40.95 -14.99
C GLU A 152 37.82 40.41 -16.24
N LEU A 153 37.65 39.10 -16.30
CA LEU A 153 37.01 38.42 -17.45
C LEU A 153 35.52 38.77 -17.55
N ALA A 154 34.82 38.81 -16.40
CA ALA A 154 33.41 39.24 -16.37
C ALA A 154 33.27 40.69 -16.88
N GLY A 155 34.18 41.59 -16.48
CA GLY A 155 34.18 42.98 -16.94
C GLY A 155 34.44 43.12 -18.47
N GLN A 156 35.31 42.26 -19.03
CA GLN A 156 35.56 42.23 -20.49
C GLN A 156 34.31 41.77 -21.26
N ILE A 157 33.68 40.68 -20.81
CA ILE A 157 32.47 40.15 -21.45
C ILE A 157 31.32 41.16 -21.38
N LEU A 158 31.09 41.77 -20.23
CA LEU A 158 30.03 42.75 -20.02
C LEU A 158 30.30 44.07 -20.81
N GLY A 159 31.54 44.32 -21.23
CA GLY A 159 31.92 45.43 -22.07
C GLY A 159 31.60 45.26 -23.56
N THR A 160 31.15 44.07 -23.98
CA THR A 160 30.80 43.79 -25.38
C THR A 160 29.50 44.52 -25.78
N GLU A 161 29.51 45.15 -26.96
CA GLU A 161 28.41 45.97 -27.47
C GLU A 161 27.55 45.29 -28.54
N GLU A 162 28.01 44.16 -29.10
CA GLU A 162 27.30 43.35 -30.11
C GLU A 162 26.60 42.16 -29.45
N VAL A 163 25.31 41.97 -29.71
CA VAL A 163 24.50 40.87 -29.11
C VAL A 163 25.09 39.50 -29.46
N GLY A 164 25.41 39.26 -30.74
CA GLY A 164 25.94 37.97 -31.19
C GLY A 164 27.26 37.60 -30.52
N LYS A 165 28.18 38.57 -30.41
CA LYS A 165 29.47 38.36 -29.73
C LYS A 165 29.31 38.15 -28.24
N LEU A 166 28.39 38.90 -27.61
CA LEU A 166 28.10 38.76 -26.19
C LEU A 166 27.54 37.36 -25.87
N VAL A 167 26.59 36.87 -26.69
CA VAL A 167 26.03 35.55 -26.59
C VAL A 167 27.10 34.48 -26.65
N ASP A 168 27.95 34.54 -27.69
CA ASP A 168 29.01 33.52 -27.91
C ASP A 168 30.08 33.58 -26.80
N GLN A 169 30.47 34.74 -26.34
CA GLN A 169 31.43 34.93 -25.22
C GLN A 169 30.87 34.38 -23.87
N ILE A 170 29.60 34.59 -23.61
CA ILE A 170 28.96 34.02 -22.40
C ILE A 170 28.88 32.51 -22.53
N CYS A 171 28.47 31.95 -23.69
CA CYS A 171 28.42 30.52 -23.94
C CYS A 171 29.75 29.82 -23.67
N MET A 172 30.87 30.45 -24.06
CA MET A 172 32.21 29.91 -23.84
C MET A 172 32.56 29.79 -22.34
N ASN A 173 32.07 30.72 -21.52
CA ASN A 173 32.46 30.82 -20.11
C ASN A 173 31.46 30.20 -19.13
N LEU A 174 30.33 29.67 -19.62
CA LEU A 174 29.42 28.87 -18.80
C LEU A 174 29.90 27.42 -18.70
N PRO A 175 29.70 26.76 -17.53
CA PRO A 175 30.08 25.37 -17.29
C PRO A 175 29.06 24.38 -17.89
N LEU A 176 28.76 24.57 -19.18
CA LEU A 176 27.80 23.72 -19.88
C LEU A 176 28.45 22.42 -20.32
N ASP A 177 27.70 21.32 -20.29
CA ASP A 177 28.07 20.07 -20.88
C ASP A 177 28.06 20.14 -22.43
N TYR A 178 28.67 19.16 -23.11
CA TYR A 178 28.77 19.16 -24.56
C TYR A 178 27.40 19.14 -25.26
N VAL A 179 26.37 18.51 -24.65
CA VAL A 179 25.03 18.44 -25.23
C VAL A 179 24.35 19.82 -25.21
N ASN A 180 24.48 20.57 -24.14
CA ASN A 180 23.92 21.91 -24.05
C ASN A 180 24.72 22.91 -24.89
N ARG A 181 26.05 22.76 -24.98
CA ARG A 181 26.85 23.52 -25.95
C ARG A 181 26.46 23.21 -27.39
N GLN A 182 26.11 21.96 -27.71
CA GLN A 182 25.67 21.58 -29.03
C GLN A 182 24.33 22.22 -29.40
N LYS A 183 23.39 22.33 -28.47
CA LYS A 183 22.13 23.06 -28.69
C LYS A 183 22.38 24.53 -29.05
N LEU A 184 23.33 25.18 -28.38
CA LEU A 184 23.71 26.56 -28.70
C LEU A 184 24.44 26.67 -30.05
N LEU A 185 25.16 25.63 -30.46
CA LEU A 185 25.79 25.56 -31.79
C LEU A 185 24.72 25.38 -32.87
N GLU A 186 23.70 24.55 -32.63
CA GLU A 186 22.60 24.27 -33.55
C GLU A 186 21.60 25.41 -33.70
N ALA A 187 21.48 26.28 -32.70
CA ALA A 187 20.73 27.53 -32.80
C ALA A 187 21.45 28.50 -33.72
N VAL A 188 21.19 28.39 -35.01
CA VAL A 188 21.85 29.19 -36.04
C VAL A 188 21.38 30.64 -36.03
N GLU A 189 20.06 30.84 -35.81
CA GLU A 189 19.48 32.19 -35.69
C GLU A 189 19.85 32.83 -34.35
N LEU A 190 20.19 34.13 -34.38
CA LEU A 190 20.59 34.85 -33.16
C LEU A 190 19.48 34.90 -32.09
N SER A 191 18.21 35.04 -32.52
CA SER A 191 17.05 35.01 -31.60
C SER A 191 16.96 33.70 -30.80
N GLU A 192 17.02 32.56 -31.53
CA GLU A 192 16.94 31.24 -30.91
C GLU A 192 18.10 30.98 -29.95
N ARG A 193 19.31 31.42 -30.39
CA ARG A 193 20.54 31.30 -29.60
C ARG A 193 20.47 32.14 -28.31
N TYR A 194 19.96 33.36 -28.42
CA TYR A 194 19.74 34.26 -27.30
C TYR A 194 18.76 33.67 -26.30
N ASP A 195 17.59 33.24 -26.74
CA ASP A 195 16.56 32.65 -25.87
C ASP A 195 17.06 31.38 -25.16
N THR A 196 17.73 30.50 -25.93
CA THR A 196 18.31 29.27 -25.39
C THR A 196 19.36 29.58 -24.31
N LEU A 197 20.23 30.59 -24.57
CA LEU A 197 21.23 31.01 -23.58
C LEU A 197 20.62 31.62 -22.35
N CYS A 198 19.62 32.50 -22.49
CA CYS A 198 18.90 33.09 -21.32
C CYS A 198 18.30 32.02 -20.41
N VAL A 199 17.65 30.99 -20.99
CA VAL A 199 17.09 29.86 -20.24
C VAL A 199 18.20 29.08 -19.52
N MET A 200 19.33 28.84 -20.19
CA MET A 200 20.45 28.11 -19.59
C MET A 200 21.09 28.88 -18.43
N ILE A 201 21.28 30.21 -18.57
CA ILE A 201 21.81 31.04 -17.48
C ILE A 201 20.86 31.05 -16.29
N ALA A 202 19.55 31.24 -16.54
CA ALA A 202 18.55 31.24 -15.47
C ALA A 202 18.53 29.91 -14.70
N ASN A 203 18.62 28.78 -15.40
CA ASN A 203 18.71 27.46 -14.78
C ASN A 203 20.00 27.30 -13.95
N GLU A 204 21.15 27.77 -14.44
CA GLU A 204 22.41 27.71 -13.70
C GLU A 204 22.37 28.58 -12.43
N ILE A 205 21.76 29.75 -12.49
CA ILE A 205 21.52 30.61 -11.32
C ILE A 205 20.70 29.84 -10.28
N GLN A 206 19.59 29.24 -10.70
CA GLN A 206 18.71 28.49 -9.80
C GLN A 206 19.42 27.28 -9.16
N ILE A 207 20.23 26.57 -9.94
CA ILE A 207 21.04 25.44 -9.42
C ILE A 207 22.03 25.94 -8.36
N GLN A 208 22.67 27.09 -8.56
CA GLN A 208 23.62 27.65 -7.59
C GLN A 208 22.91 28.14 -6.31
N GLU A 209 21.73 28.72 -6.41
CA GLU A 209 20.91 29.09 -5.25
C GLU A 209 20.58 27.89 -4.38
N ILE A 210 20.05 26.80 -5.00
CA ILE A 210 19.73 25.57 -4.30
C ILE A 210 20.98 24.95 -3.65
N ARG A 211 22.10 24.98 -4.37
CA ARG A 211 23.39 24.43 -3.88
C ARG A 211 23.89 25.22 -2.67
N SER A 212 23.79 26.56 -2.70
CA SER A 212 24.15 27.43 -1.59
C SER A 212 23.28 27.19 -0.38
N GLU A 213 21.96 27.02 -0.58
CA GLU A 213 21.02 26.70 0.50
C GLU A 213 21.34 25.35 1.15
N ILE A 214 21.61 24.30 0.34
CA ILE A 214 22.01 22.99 0.83
C ILE A 214 23.32 23.06 1.62
N GLN A 215 24.32 23.78 1.12
CA GLN A 215 25.60 23.96 1.81
C GLN A 215 25.43 24.70 3.13
N GLY A 216 24.56 25.73 3.16
CA GLY A 216 24.19 26.44 4.39
C GLY A 216 23.59 25.50 5.44
N LYS A 217 22.61 24.70 5.05
CA LYS A 217 21.97 23.69 5.93
C LYS A 217 22.95 22.61 6.42
N ILE A 218 23.87 22.18 5.56
CA ILE A 218 24.92 21.19 5.95
C ILE A 218 25.88 21.82 6.96
N LYS A 219 26.33 23.06 6.71
CA LYS A 219 27.24 23.77 7.63
C LYS A 219 26.59 23.99 8.99
N GLU A 220 25.34 24.46 9.02
CA GLU A 220 24.57 24.61 10.26
C GLU A 220 24.46 23.30 11.05
N ARG A 221 24.22 22.19 10.34
CA ARG A 221 24.14 20.85 10.94
C ARG A 221 25.48 20.34 11.47
N ILE A 222 26.57 20.64 10.76
CA ILE A 222 27.93 20.30 11.20
C ILE A 222 28.30 21.14 12.44
N ASP A 223 28.05 22.47 12.41
CA ASP A 223 28.33 23.37 13.52
C ASP A 223 27.54 22.98 14.78
N LYS A 224 26.24 22.57 14.61
CA LYS A 224 25.43 22.06 15.70
C LYS A 224 25.97 20.75 16.26
N ASN A 225 26.32 19.79 15.39
CA ASN A 225 26.90 18.51 15.83
C ASN A 225 28.25 18.70 16.51
N GLN A 226 29.08 19.62 16.03
CA GLN A 226 30.38 19.92 16.61
C GLN A 226 30.23 20.60 17.97
N ARG A 227 29.24 21.48 18.09
CA ARG A 227 28.91 22.11 19.38
C ARG A 227 28.34 21.12 20.38
N ASP A 228 27.45 20.21 19.93
CA ASP A 228 26.91 19.12 20.75
C ASP A 228 28.02 18.14 21.18
N TYR A 229 28.98 17.86 20.30
CA TYR A 229 30.13 17.02 20.62
C TYR A 229 31.03 17.69 21.70
N ILE A 230 31.39 18.96 21.52
CA ILE A 230 32.20 19.72 22.50
C ILE A 230 31.46 19.80 23.85
N LEU A 231 30.17 20.08 23.84
CA LEU A 231 29.35 20.13 25.06
C LEU A 231 29.30 18.74 25.76
N ARG A 232 29.22 17.64 24.99
CA ARG A 232 29.27 16.27 25.54
C ARG A 232 30.64 15.94 26.12
N GLU A 233 31.72 16.32 25.45
CA GLU A 233 33.08 16.13 25.98
C GLU A 233 33.32 16.99 27.24
N GLN A 234 32.86 18.23 27.25
CA GLN A 234 32.89 19.08 28.45
C GLN A 234 32.09 18.47 29.61
N LEU A 235 30.87 17.98 29.32
CA LEU A 235 30.00 17.26 30.26
C LEU A 235 30.69 15.99 30.77
N LYS A 236 31.43 15.27 29.92
CA LYS A 236 32.18 14.08 30.30
C LYS A 236 33.32 14.42 31.24
N VAL A 237 34.13 15.43 30.91
CA VAL A 237 35.22 15.90 31.78
C VAL A 237 34.70 16.42 33.12
N ILE A 238 33.58 17.19 33.10
CA ILE A 238 32.96 17.69 34.34
C ILE A 238 32.39 16.53 35.17
N ARG A 239 31.84 15.48 34.56
CA ARG A 239 31.35 14.27 35.25
C ARG A 239 32.48 13.41 35.79
N GLU A 240 33.61 13.32 35.07
CA GLU A 240 34.81 12.67 35.52
C GLU A 240 35.43 13.40 36.71
N GLU A 241 35.48 14.74 36.70
CA GLU A 241 35.96 15.55 37.85
C GLU A 241 34.99 15.54 39.05
N LEU A 242 33.68 15.39 38.82
CA LEU A 242 32.65 15.26 39.87
C LEU A 242 32.56 13.82 40.43
N GLY A 243 33.34 12.87 39.89
CA GLY A 243 33.28 11.46 40.30
C GLY A 243 32.02 10.72 39.89
N GLU A 244 31.19 11.27 39.00
CA GLU A 244 30.04 10.62 38.42
C GLU A 244 30.46 9.76 37.23
N ASP A 245 31.11 8.64 37.49
CA ASP A 245 31.48 7.64 36.49
C ASP A 245 30.21 6.83 36.15
N ASN A 246 29.34 7.43 35.27
CA ASN A 246 28.06 6.84 34.85
C ASN A 246 28.23 5.41 34.31
N SER A 247 29.37 5.11 33.68
CA SER A 247 29.62 3.78 33.12
C SER A 247 29.83 2.74 34.23
N ARG A 248 30.54 3.07 35.28
CA ARG A 248 30.73 2.15 36.42
C ARG A 248 29.47 1.96 37.22
N THR A 249 28.73 3.05 37.47
CA THR A 249 27.43 3.01 38.14
C THR A 249 26.39 2.21 37.34
N GLU A 250 26.41 2.34 36.01
CA GLU A 250 25.53 1.60 35.10
C GLU A 250 25.83 0.09 35.13
N ILE A 251 27.12 -0.27 35.05
CA ILE A 251 27.59 -1.67 35.15
C ILE A 251 27.25 -2.28 36.52
N GLU A 252 27.44 -1.53 37.61
CA GLU A 252 27.00 -1.99 38.91
C GLU A 252 25.49 -2.19 39.01
N ASN A 253 24.73 -1.33 38.39
CA ASN A 253 23.27 -1.46 38.33
C ASN A 253 22.85 -2.71 37.55
N TYR A 254 23.49 -3.02 36.42
CA TYR A 254 23.25 -4.25 35.67
C TYR A 254 23.62 -5.49 36.49
N LYS A 255 24.76 -5.49 37.21
CA LYS A 255 25.16 -6.59 38.11
C LYS A 255 24.12 -6.79 39.23
N LYS A 256 23.66 -5.72 39.86
CA LYS A 256 22.59 -5.79 40.88
C LYS A 256 21.26 -6.31 40.34
N GLN A 257 20.91 -5.96 39.09
CA GLN A 257 19.71 -6.47 38.42
C GLN A 257 19.85 -7.95 38.07
N LEU A 258 21.03 -8.38 37.62
CA LEU A 258 21.36 -9.77 37.31
C LEU A 258 21.28 -10.67 38.58
N GLU A 259 21.74 -10.20 39.74
CA GLU A 259 21.62 -10.92 41.01
C GLU A 259 20.18 -11.16 41.42
N LYS A 260 19.31 -10.19 41.17
CA LYS A 260 17.87 -10.26 41.46
C LYS A 260 17.07 -11.04 40.40
N LEU A 261 17.64 -11.24 39.22
CA LEU A 261 16.99 -11.90 38.10
C LEU A 261 16.77 -13.39 38.42
N LYS A 262 15.54 -13.84 38.34
CA LYS A 262 15.20 -15.26 38.38
C LYS A 262 15.17 -15.79 36.94
N ALA A 263 16.24 -16.44 36.54
CA ALA A 263 16.43 -17.02 35.23
C ALA A 263 17.30 -18.26 35.30
N SER A 264 17.35 -19.04 34.22
CA SER A 264 18.25 -20.21 34.09
C SER A 264 19.70 -19.81 34.22
N LYS A 265 20.57 -20.79 34.51
CA LYS A 265 22.03 -20.58 34.61
C LYS A 265 22.58 -20.04 33.29
N GLU A 266 22.19 -20.59 32.18
CA GLU A 266 22.57 -20.19 30.82
C GLU A 266 22.30 -18.71 30.54
N VAL A 267 21.10 -18.24 30.89
CA VAL A 267 20.70 -16.82 30.71
C VAL A 267 21.58 -15.92 31.58
N LYS A 268 21.81 -16.29 32.82
CA LYS A 268 22.64 -15.49 33.73
C LYS A 268 24.10 -15.42 33.28
N GLU A 269 24.65 -16.54 32.82
CA GLU A 269 26.00 -16.60 32.26
C GLU A 269 26.13 -15.70 31.05
N ARG A 270 25.17 -15.77 30.12
CA ARG A 270 25.17 -14.92 28.93
C ARG A 270 25.10 -13.43 29.26
N ILE A 271 24.24 -13.02 30.18
CA ILE A 271 24.16 -11.62 30.62
C ILE A 271 25.46 -11.17 31.28
N SER A 272 26.07 -12.03 32.10
CA SER A 272 27.34 -11.75 32.74
C SER A 272 28.47 -11.55 31.74
N GLU A 273 28.55 -12.39 30.72
CA GLU A 273 29.51 -12.25 29.61
C GLU A 273 29.34 -10.92 28.86
N GLU A 274 28.11 -10.53 28.57
CA GLU A 274 27.85 -9.27 27.86
C GLU A 274 28.12 -8.04 28.76
N ILE A 275 27.89 -8.14 30.08
CA ILE A 275 28.30 -7.08 31.02
C ILE A 275 29.83 -6.96 31.02
N HIS A 276 30.54 -8.07 30.98
CA HIS A 276 32.02 -8.09 30.93
C HIS A 276 32.54 -7.53 29.61
N ARG A 277 31.85 -7.80 28.50
CA ARG A 277 32.14 -7.17 27.22
C ARG A 277 31.93 -5.66 27.26
N LEU A 278 30.84 -5.19 27.89
CA LEU A 278 30.57 -3.75 28.05
C LEU A 278 31.67 -3.06 28.86
N GLU A 279 32.19 -3.72 29.93
CA GLU A 279 33.32 -3.23 30.72
C GLU A 279 34.56 -3.00 29.86
N ASN A 280 34.84 -3.90 28.91
CA ASN A 280 36.03 -3.86 28.05
C ASN A 280 35.83 -2.99 26.79
N SER A 281 34.60 -2.67 26.41
CA SER A 281 34.27 -1.89 25.19
C SER A 281 34.16 -0.38 25.45
N ALA A 282 34.69 0.13 26.56
CA ALA A 282 34.62 1.55 26.94
C ALA A 282 35.20 2.53 25.89
N SER A 283 36.06 2.04 24.99
CA SER A 283 36.71 2.83 23.94
C SER A 283 35.88 2.99 22.64
N ASN A 284 34.78 2.21 22.44
CA ASN A 284 33.96 2.24 21.24
C ASN A 284 32.49 2.54 21.57
N PRO A 285 32.04 3.81 21.52
CA PRO A 285 30.68 4.21 21.91
C PRO A 285 29.59 3.53 21.10
N SER A 286 29.84 3.23 19.83
CA SER A 286 28.81 2.60 18.94
C SER A 286 28.60 1.12 19.34
N GLU A 287 29.65 0.39 19.63
CA GLU A 287 29.57 -1.00 20.08
C GLU A 287 28.97 -1.10 21.49
N ALA A 288 29.40 -0.22 22.39
CA ALA A 288 28.83 -0.12 23.73
C ALA A 288 27.33 0.12 23.72
N GLY A 289 26.80 0.95 22.78
CA GLY A 289 25.37 1.19 22.61
C GLY A 289 24.60 -0.09 22.23
N VAL A 290 25.15 -0.91 21.34
CA VAL A 290 24.52 -2.18 20.91
C VAL A 290 24.51 -3.19 22.07
N ILE A 291 25.64 -3.30 22.81
CA ILE A 291 25.75 -4.20 23.96
C ILE A 291 24.79 -3.80 25.08
N ARG A 292 24.66 -2.49 25.38
CA ARG A 292 23.65 -1.97 26.33
C ARG A 292 22.24 -2.38 25.96
N GLY A 293 21.82 -2.08 24.74
CA GLY A 293 20.46 -2.44 24.28
C GLY A 293 20.18 -3.94 24.39
N TYR A 294 21.20 -4.77 24.16
CA TYR A 294 21.08 -6.22 24.30
C TYR A 294 20.95 -6.63 25.79
N ILE A 295 21.80 -6.11 26.66
CA ILE A 295 21.73 -6.37 28.12
C ILE A 295 20.37 -5.94 28.68
N GLU A 296 19.89 -4.74 28.31
CA GLU A 296 18.60 -4.23 28.74
C GLU A 296 17.44 -5.10 28.25
N THR A 297 17.53 -5.60 27.02
CA THR A 297 16.54 -6.53 26.48
C THR A 297 16.53 -7.83 27.27
N LEU A 298 17.68 -8.44 27.53
CA LEU A 298 17.78 -9.68 28.30
C LEU A 298 17.34 -9.52 29.77
N LEU A 299 17.70 -8.43 30.41
CA LEU A 299 17.26 -8.13 31.79
C LEU A 299 15.77 -7.80 31.88
N GLY A 300 15.20 -7.24 30.81
CA GLY A 300 13.79 -6.86 30.73
C GLY A 300 12.86 -8.01 30.39
N LEU A 301 13.38 -9.13 29.83
CA LEU A 301 12.57 -10.31 29.56
C LEU A 301 12.14 -11.02 30.86
N PRO A 302 10.88 -11.47 30.94
CA PRO A 302 10.34 -12.11 32.14
C PRO A 302 10.64 -13.62 32.17
N TRP A 303 11.87 -14.00 32.39
CA TRP A 303 12.33 -15.41 32.34
C TRP A 303 11.56 -16.37 33.27
N ASP A 304 11.21 -15.92 34.49
CA ASP A 304 10.52 -16.75 35.49
C ASP A 304 9.37 -16.02 36.22
N LYS A 305 9.03 -14.82 35.78
CA LYS A 305 7.98 -14.01 36.42
C LYS A 305 6.63 -14.28 35.78
N ALA A 306 5.74 -14.97 36.49
CA ALA A 306 4.38 -15.23 36.05
C ALA A 306 3.36 -14.33 36.77
N SER A 307 2.23 -14.05 36.13
CA SER A 307 1.03 -13.53 36.78
C SER A 307 0.23 -14.69 37.39
N SER A 308 -0.50 -14.41 38.47
CA SER A 308 -1.44 -15.39 39.02
C SER A 308 -2.71 -15.41 38.15
N ASP A 309 -2.98 -16.56 37.52
CA ASP A 309 -4.18 -16.74 36.72
C ASP A 309 -5.42 -16.89 37.65
N ASN A 310 -6.52 -16.24 37.27
CA ASN A 310 -7.81 -16.48 37.89
C ASN A 310 -8.42 -17.77 37.34
N GLN A 311 -8.85 -18.66 38.21
CA GLN A 311 -9.46 -19.95 37.86
C GLN A 311 -10.98 -19.98 38.08
N ASP A 312 -11.57 -18.85 38.47
CA ASP A 312 -13.00 -18.73 38.73
C ASP A 312 -13.78 -18.56 37.41
N LEU A 313 -14.42 -19.65 36.99
CA LEU A 313 -15.23 -19.67 35.75
C LEU A 313 -16.53 -18.83 35.91
N ALA A 314 -17.08 -18.70 37.13
CA ALA A 314 -18.27 -17.88 37.35
C ALA A 314 -17.92 -16.40 37.12
N ARG A 315 -16.77 -15.98 37.65
CA ARG A 315 -16.28 -14.63 37.43
C ARG A 315 -15.90 -14.37 35.97
N ALA A 316 -15.36 -15.39 35.29
CA ALA A 316 -15.07 -15.29 33.86
C ALA A 316 -16.35 -15.09 33.01
N ARG A 317 -17.42 -15.82 33.35
CA ARG A 317 -18.75 -15.67 32.73
C ARG A 317 -19.28 -14.25 32.92
N GLU A 318 -19.29 -13.75 34.18
CA GLU A 318 -19.74 -12.39 34.47
C GLU A 318 -19.01 -11.33 33.62
N ILE A 319 -17.69 -11.42 33.52
CA ILE A 319 -16.88 -10.47 32.76
C ILE A 319 -17.21 -10.53 31.25
N LEU A 320 -17.41 -11.73 30.69
CA LEU A 320 -17.78 -11.88 29.29
C LEU A 320 -19.19 -11.35 29.02
N GLU A 321 -20.13 -11.52 29.97
CA GLU A 321 -21.48 -10.95 29.86
C GLU A 321 -21.49 -9.43 30.00
N GLU A 322 -20.68 -8.88 30.90
CA GLU A 322 -20.54 -7.44 31.11
C GLU A 322 -19.94 -6.72 29.88
N ASP A 323 -18.96 -7.34 29.23
CA ASP A 323 -18.21 -6.71 28.14
C ASP A 323 -18.87 -6.91 26.76
N HIS A 324 -19.70 -7.94 26.58
CA HIS A 324 -20.26 -8.32 25.30
C HIS A 324 -21.73 -8.72 25.40
N TYR A 325 -22.56 -8.06 24.59
CA TYR A 325 -23.95 -8.47 24.40
C TYR A 325 -24.02 -9.62 23.38
N GLY A 326 -24.89 -10.59 23.60
CA GLY A 326 -25.05 -11.74 22.69
C GLY A 326 -23.83 -12.67 22.67
N LEU A 327 -23.52 -13.25 21.51
CA LEU A 327 -22.38 -14.14 21.29
C LEU A 327 -22.38 -15.39 22.20
N SER A 328 -23.53 -15.92 22.56
CA SER A 328 -23.70 -17.00 23.55
C SER A 328 -22.84 -18.23 23.22
N LYS A 329 -22.87 -18.71 21.95
CA LYS A 329 -22.04 -19.84 21.50
C LYS A 329 -20.54 -19.57 21.67
N VAL A 330 -20.08 -18.36 21.35
CA VAL A 330 -18.66 -17.97 21.45
C VAL A 330 -18.23 -17.91 22.93
N LYS A 331 -19.06 -17.32 23.80
CA LYS A 331 -18.79 -17.25 25.23
C LYS A 331 -18.74 -18.65 25.85
N GLU A 332 -19.65 -19.53 25.48
CA GLU A 332 -19.71 -20.90 26.00
C GLU A 332 -18.45 -21.69 25.60
N ARG A 333 -18.04 -21.64 24.33
CA ARG A 333 -16.79 -22.27 23.87
C ARG A 333 -15.55 -21.72 24.58
N ILE A 334 -15.50 -20.41 24.84
CA ILE A 334 -14.42 -19.82 25.62
C ILE A 334 -14.42 -20.34 27.06
N LEU A 335 -15.60 -20.46 27.69
CA LEU A 335 -15.71 -21.00 29.04
C LEU A 335 -15.34 -22.50 29.11
N GLU A 336 -15.72 -23.30 28.13
CA GLU A 336 -15.27 -24.69 27.99
C GLU A 336 -13.76 -24.79 27.91
N PHE A 337 -13.15 -23.97 27.03
CA PHE A 337 -11.69 -23.87 26.89
C PHE A 337 -11.01 -23.50 28.22
N LEU A 338 -11.54 -22.51 28.94
CA LEU A 338 -11.03 -22.10 30.23
C LEU A 338 -11.18 -23.19 31.30
N ALA A 339 -12.26 -23.96 31.24
CA ALA A 339 -12.49 -25.10 32.15
C ALA A 339 -11.45 -26.19 31.92
N VAL A 340 -11.22 -26.58 30.67
CA VAL A 340 -10.20 -27.58 30.32
C VAL A 340 -8.81 -27.12 30.78
N ARG A 341 -8.45 -25.87 30.51
CA ARG A 341 -7.19 -25.30 30.94
C ARG A 341 -7.00 -25.29 32.45
N THR A 342 -8.07 -25.08 33.22
CA THR A 342 -8.04 -25.10 34.67
C THR A 342 -7.83 -26.53 35.21
N LEU A 343 -8.39 -27.54 34.55
CA LEU A 343 -8.26 -28.94 34.95
C LEU A 343 -6.93 -29.55 34.58
N THR A 344 -6.37 -29.21 33.44
CA THR A 344 -5.17 -29.85 32.89
C THR A 344 -3.86 -29.36 33.46
N LYS A 345 -3.84 -28.26 34.24
CA LYS A 345 -2.68 -27.58 34.90
C LYS A 345 -1.38 -27.44 34.10
N LYS A 346 -1.14 -28.26 33.11
CA LYS A 346 -0.09 -28.27 32.10
C LYS A 346 -0.60 -29.07 30.91
N GLY A 347 -1.48 -28.54 30.12
CA GLY A 347 -2.01 -29.22 28.95
C GLY A 347 -1.71 -28.44 27.68
N GLU A 348 -1.50 -29.17 26.62
CA GLU A 348 -1.58 -28.67 25.27
C GLU A 348 -2.97 -28.06 25.08
N SER A 349 -3.09 -26.76 25.26
CA SER A 349 -4.34 -26.08 24.99
C SER A 349 -4.36 -25.72 23.52
N PRO A 350 -5.36 -26.11 22.74
CA PRO A 350 -5.50 -25.68 21.37
C PRO A 350 -5.50 -24.15 21.30
N ILE A 351 -5.03 -23.60 20.21
CA ILE A 351 -5.01 -22.16 20.00
C ILE A 351 -6.39 -21.73 19.51
N LEU A 352 -7.04 -20.83 20.22
CA LEU A 352 -8.33 -20.31 19.78
C LEU A 352 -8.15 -19.33 18.61
N CYS A 353 -8.85 -19.58 17.52
CA CYS A 353 -8.93 -18.66 16.39
C CYS A 353 -10.35 -18.09 16.27
N LEU A 354 -10.50 -16.81 16.52
CA LEU A 354 -11.77 -16.10 16.37
C LEU A 354 -11.90 -15.62 14.91
N ALA A 355 -12.73 -16.27 14.13
CA ALA A 355 -12.91 -16.00 12.71
C ALA A 355 -14.27 -15.38 12.43
N GLY A 356 -14.33 -14.38 11.52
CA GLY A 356 -15.60 -13.76 11.14
C GLY A 356 -15.45 -12.33 10.61
N PRO A 357 -16.53 -11.67 10.22
CA PRO A 357 -16.49 -10.36 9.59
C PRO A 357 -15.81 -9.28 10.45
N PRO A 358 -15.29 -8.21 9.84
CA PRO A 358 -14.68 -7.11 10.58
C PRO A 358 -15.72 -6.39 11.46
N GLY A 359 -15.30 -5.96 12.65
CA GLY A 359 -16.16 -5.20 13.57
C GLY A 359 -17.07 -6.03 14.46
N THR A 360 -16.99 -7.36 14.45
CA THR A 360 -17.77 -8.27 15.28
C THR A 360 -17.17 -8.53 16.67
N GLY A 361 -16.21 -7.71 17.11
CA GLY A 361 -15.72 -7.76 18.48
C GLY A 361 -14.59 -8.76 18.75
N LYS A 362 -14.00 -9.44 17.76
CA LYS A 362 -12.94 -10.45 17.94
C LYS A 362 -11.80 -10.00 18.87
N THR A 363 -11.24 -8.83 18.59
CA THR A 363 -10.14 -8.24 19.39
C THR A 363 -10.59 -7.86 20.81
N SER A 364 -11.84 -7.42 21.01
CA SER A 364 -12.38 -7.08 22.32
C SER A 364 -12.64 -8.33 23.15
N ILE A 365 -13.16 -9.40 22.56
CA ILE A 365 -13.32 -10.70 23.23
C ILE A 365 -12.00 -11.21 23.80
N ALA A 366 -10.92 -11.20 23.00
CA ALA A 366 -9.60 -11.62 23.48
C ALA A 366 -9.10 -10.77 24.67
N ARG A 367 -9.43 -9.47 24.70
CA ARG A 367 -9.11 -8.59 25.83
C ARG A 367 -9.94 -8.95 27.07
N SER A 368 -11.20 -9.27 26.90
CA SER A 368 -12.09 -9.68 28.00
C SER A 368 -11.67 -11.03 28.57
N VAL A 369 -11.22 -11.97 27.74
CA VAL A 369 -10.60 -13.23 28.19
C VAL A 369 -9.35 -12.95 29.03
N ALA A 370 -8.49 -12.02 28.61
CA ALA A 370 -7.32 -11.64 29.41
C ALA A 370 -7.70 -11.03 30.76
N ARG A 371 -8.76 -10.19 30.79
CA ARG A 371 -9.32 -9.61 32.02
C ARG A 371 -9.89 -10.71 32.94
N ALA A 372 -10.64 -11.63 32.38
CA ALA A 372 -11.24 -12.74 33.11
C ALA A 372 -10.21 -13.65 33.76
N LEU A 373 -9.11 -13.94 33.08
CA LEU A 373 -7.99 -14.73 33.57
C LEU A 373 -6.99 -13.95 34.41
N ASN A 374 -7.14 -12.65 34.58
CA ASN A 374 -6.16 -11.75 35.19
C ASN A 374 -4.77 -11.80 34.51
N LYS A 375 -4.74 -12.05 33.20
CA LYS A 375 -3.52 -12.09 32.37
C LYS A 375 -3.16 -10.71 31.83
N LYS A 376 -1.86 -10.47 31.67
CA LYS A 376 -1.41 -9.32 30.90
C LYS A 376 -1.71 -9.54 29.42
N TYR A 377 -2.27 -8.54 28.80
CA TYR A 377 -2.70 -8.58 27.41
C TYR A 377 -1.68 -7.89 26.49
N VAL A 378 -1.27 -8.57 25.44
CA VAL A 378 -0.42 -8.03 24.38
C VAL A 378 -1.09 -8.30 23.04
N ARG A 379 -1.11 -7.31 22.16
CA ARG A 379 -1.63 -7.45 20.80
C ARG A 379 -0.47 -7.38 19.81
N ILE A 380 -0.37 -8.38 18.97
CA ILE A 380 0.59 -8.48 17.85
C ILE A 380 -0.21 -8.47 16.55
N CYS A 381 -0.12 -7.38 15.80
CA CYS A 381 -0.78 -7.27 14.50
C CYS A 381 0.09 -7.95 13.44
N LEU A 382 -0.46 -8.97 12.78
CA LEU A 382 0.22 -9.73 11.72
C LEU A 382 -0.09 -9.17 10.32
N GLY A 383 -1.10 -8.29 10.21
CA GLY A 383 -1.43 -7.64 8.96
C GLY A 383 -0.28 -6.76 8.45
N GLY A 384 0.29 -7.13 7.29
CA GLY A 384 1.43 -6.42 6.69
C GLY A 384 2.82 -6.94 7.07
N VAL A 385 2.90 -7.97 7.90
CA VAL A 385 4.17 -8.68 8.18
C VAL A 385 4.54 -9.52 6.97
N ARG A 386 5.74 -9.29 6.42
CA ARG A 386 6.24 -9.96 5.22
C ARG A 386 7.57 -10.68 5.43
N ASP A 387 8.26 -10.40 6.54
CA ASP A 387 9.59 -10.93 6.84
C ASP A 387 9.53 -11.79 8.11
N GLU A 388 10.10 -12.99 8.05
CA GLU A 388 10.27 -13.87 9.20
C GLU A 388 10.99 -13.17 10.36
N ALA A 389 11.92 -12.26 10.04
CA ALA A 389 12.66 -11.49 11.02
C ALA A 389 11.77 -10.58 11.89
N GLU A 390 10.58 -10.19 11.43
CA GLU A 390 9.65 -9.47 12.30
C GLU A 390 9.11 -10.36 13.45
N ILE A 391 9.00 -11.66 13.26
CA ILE A 391 8.55 -12.61 14.29
C ILE A 391 9.71 -13.07 15.17
N ARG A 392 10.83 -13.48 14.53
CA ARG A 392 12.01 -14.07 15.17
C ARG A 392 13.13 -13.08 15.50
N GLY A 393 12.99 -11.80 15.13
CA GLY A 393 14.05 -10.80 15.32
C GLY A 393 15.15 -10.86 14.28
N HIS A 394 15.97 -9.83 14.25
CA HIS A 394 17.13 -9.71 13.37
C HIS A 394 18.39 -10.16 14.10
N ARG A 395 19.30 -10.79 13.38
CA ARG A 395 20.62 -11.14 13.96
C ARG A 395 21.33 -9.89 14.48
N ARG A 396 21.85 -9.94 15.68
CA ARG A 396 22.51 -8.84 16.42
C ARG A 396 23.65 -8.15 15.66
N THR A 397 24.24 -8.82 14.68
CA THR A 397 25.33 -8.29 13.85
C THR A 397 24.91 -7.18 12.90
N TYR A 398 23.61 -6.98 12.65
CA TYR A 398 23.12 -5.93 11.78
C TYR A 398 22.88 -4.62 12.53
N ILE A 399 23.22 -3.51 11.90
CA ILE A 399 22.92 -2.18 12.44
C ILE A 399 21.39 -1.99 12.49
N GLY A 400 20.87 -1.67 13.69
CA GLY A 400 19.43 -1.54 13.88
C GLY A 400 18.70 -2.85 14.16
N ALA A 401 19.42 -3.94 14.48
CA ALA A 401 18.81 -5.20 14.89
C ALA A 401 17.89 -5.00 16.10
N MET A 402 16.74 -5.66 16.07
CA MET A 402 15.70 -5.61 17.10
C MET A 402 15.19 -7.02 17.41
N PRO A 403 14.72 -7.28 18.65
CA PRO A 403 14.03 -8.52 18.96
C PRO A 403 12.75 -8.67 18.14
N GLY A 404 12.35 -9.90 17.90
CA GLY A 404 11.10 -10.21 17.21
C GLY A 404 9.87 -9.77 18.01
N ARG A 405 8.73 -9.67 17.33
CA ARG A 405 7.47 -9.21 17.94
C ARG A 405 7.02 -10.07 19.11
N ILE A 406 7.35 -11.37 19.12
CA ILE A 406 7.05 -12.28 20.23
C ILE A 406 7.88 -11.94 21.47
N ALA A 407 9.20 -11.82 21.32
CA ALA A 407 10.10 -11.44 22.40
C ALA A 407 9.81 -10.02 22.92
N ALA A 408 9.57 -9.07 22.01
CA ALA A 408 9.14 -7.71 22.36
C ALA A 408 7.81 -7.71 23.11
N GLY A 409 6.87 -8.57 22.74
CA GLY A 409 5.59 -8.76 23.42
C GLY A 409 5.75 -9.26 24.86
N LEU A 410 6.65 -10.21 25.09
CA LEU A 410 7.00 -10.67 26.45
C LEU A 410 7.64 -9.55 27.28
N HIS A 411 8.57 -8.82 26.68
CA HIS A 411 9.21 -7.66 27.31
C HIS A 411 8.17 -6.60 27.74
N GLN A 412 7.17 -6.32 26.89
CA GLN A 412 6.06 -5.40 27.18
C GLN A 412 5.15 -5.93 28.29
N ALA A 413 4.83 -7.22 28.28
CA ALA A 413 3.98 -7.86 29.28
C ALA A 413 4.60 -7.91 30.66
N LYS A 414 5.93 -8.02 30.76
CA LYS A 414 6.72 -8.20 31.99
C LYS A 414 6.36 -9.46 32.78
N VAL A 415 5.69 -10.43 32.15
CA VAL A 415 5.33 -11.74 32.68
C VAL A 415 5.50 -12.80 31.60
N LYS A 416 5.88 -14.04 31.96
CA LYS A 416 6.10 -15.14 31.02
C LYS A 416 4.81 -15.80 30.50
N ASN A 417 3.69 -15.58 31.20
CA ASN A 417 2.38 -16.19 30.90
C ASN A 417 1.31 -15.17 30.44
N PRO A 418 1.62 -14.18 29.56
CA PRO A 418 0.63 -13.25 29.09
C PRO A 418 -0.40 -13.93 28.19
N LEU A 419 -1.50 -13.21 27.87
CA LEU A 419 -2.31 -13.49 26.69
C LEU A 419 -1.77 -12.66 25.53
N MET A 420 -1.35 -13.35 24.46
CA MET A 420 -0.91 -12.73 23.20
C MET A 420 -1.97 -12.90 22.13
N LEU A 421 -2.50 -11.80 21.65
CA LEU A 421 -3.42 -11.79 20.51
C LEU A 421 -2.65 -11.64 19.22
N LEU A 422 -2.73 -12.64 18.36
CA LEU A 422 -2.24 -12.64 16.99
C LEU A 422 -3.35 -12.13 16.07
N ASP A 423 -3.34 -10.83 15.80
CA ASP A 423 -4.44 -10.17 15.09
C ASP A 423 -4.21 -10.20 13.57
N GLU A 424 -5.26 -10.51 12.79
CA GLU A 424 -5.24 -10.60 11.33
C GLU A 424 -4.28 -11.67 10.77
N ILE A 425 -4.36 -12.91 11.30
CA ILE A 425 -3.51 -14.03 10.86
C ILE A 425 -3.79 -14.46 9.41
N ASP A 426 -4.97 -14.18 8.90
CA ASP A 426 -5.39 -14.40 7.52
C ASP A 426 -4.66 -13.51 6.49
N LYS A 427 -3.94 -12.49 6.96
CA LYS A 427 -3.16 -11.57 6.11
C LYS A 427 -1.66 -11.89 6.07
N VAL A 428 -1.25 -12.98 6.67
CA VAL A 428 0.13 -13.47 6.60
C VAL A 428 0.36 -14.06 5.21
N SER A 429 1.20 -13.41 4.41
CA SER A 429 1.55 -13.89 3.07
C SER A 429 2.85 -14.68 3.07
N ALA A 430 2.93 -15.71 2.25
CA ALA A 430 4.17 -16.39 1.91
C ALA A 430 4.82 -15.62 0.75
N ASP A 431 5.71 -14.69 1.05
CA ASP A 431 6.49 -13.96 0.06
C ASP A 431 7.93 -14.50 -0.03
N TYR A 432 8.62 -14.20 -1.14
CA TYR A 432 9.98 -14.62 -1.51
C TYR A 432 11.09 -14.32 -0.47
N LYS A 433 10.84 -13.59 0.60
CA LYS A 433 11.85 -13.14 1.58
C LYS A 433 11.86 -13.90 2.91
N GLY A 434 11.13 -14.99 3.04
CA GLY A 434 11.06 -15.78 4.26
C GLY A 434 9.65 -16.28 4.52
N ASP A 435 9.53 -17.44 5.14
CA ASP A 435 8.23 -18.03 5.45
C ASP A 435 7.77 -17.61 6.85
N THR A 436 7.06 -16.49 6.93
CA THR A 436 6.45 -16.01 8.18
C THR A 436 5.54 -17.07 8.81
N SER A 437 4.91 -17.92 7.99
CA SER A 437 4.07 -19.01 8.46
C SER A 437 4.88 -20.06 9.21
N SER A 438 6.07 -20.41 8.73
CA SER A 438 6.98 -21.35 9.42
C SER A 438 7.45 -20.78 10.76
N ALA A 439 7.72 -19.49 10.86
CA ALA A 439 8.07 -18.87 12.14
C ALA A 439 6.90 -18.93 13.14
N LEU A 440 5.67 -18.69 12.67
CA LEU A 440 4.48 -18.80 13.50
C LEU A 440 4.17 -20.25 13.89
N LEU A 441 4.48 -21.24 13.05
CA LEU A 441 4.34 -22.64 13.39
C LEU A 441 5.18 -23.04 14.60
N GLU A 442 6.44 -22.57 14.69
CA GLU A 442 7.29 -22.81 15.87
C GLU A 442 6.72 -22.14 17.12
N VAL A 443 6.20 -20.92 17.00
CA VAL A 443 5.57 -20.19 18.12
C VAL A 443 4.34 -20.91 18.65
N LEU A 444 3.54 -21.48 17.74
CA LEU A 444 2.24 -22.07 18.03
C LEU A 444 2.28 -23.57 18.29
N ASP A 445 3.38 -24.24 18.00
CA ASP A 445 3.56 -25.67 18.25
C ASP A 445 3.92 -25.91 19.73
N SER A 446 3.05 -26.58 20.49
CA SER A 446 3.28 -26.88 21.90
C SER A 446 4.49 -27.77 22.17
N GLU A 447 4.94 -28.55 21.18
CA GLU A 447 6.13 -29.39 21.30
C GLU A 447 7.42 -28.59 21.13
N GLN A 448 7.39 -27.48 20.37
CA GLN A 448 8.57 -26.69 20.00
C GLN A 448 8.65 -25.34 20.74
N ASN A 449 7.52 -24.75 21.11
CA ASN A 449 7.44 -23.39 21.65
C ASN A 449 8.14 -23.20 23.02
N ASN A 450 8.45 -24.26 23.72
CA ASN A 450 9.22 -24.22 24.98
C ASN A 450 10.69 -23.85 24.78
N LYS A 451 11.18 -23.83 23.55
CA LYS A 451 12.55 -23.45 23.15
C LYS A 451 12.54 -22.51 21.96
N PHE A 452 11.59 -21.60 21.90
CA PHE A 452 11.50 -20.64 20.82
C PHE A 452 12.80 -19.84 20.68
N ALA A 453 13.35 -19.80 19.45
CA ALA A 453 14.61 -19.15 19.15
C ALA A 453 14.38 -17.78 18.48
N ASP A 454 14.56 -16.70 19.26
CA ASP A 454 14.63 -15.35 18.70
C ASP A 454 16.07 -15.05 18.29
N HIS A 455 16.27 -14.58 17.06
CA HIS A 455 17.60 -14.36 16.47
C HIS A 455 18.36 -13.19 17.11
N TYR A 456 17.65 -12.24 17.74
CA TYR A 456 18.26 -11.15 18.48
C TYR A 456 18.64 -11.59 19.89
N VAL A 457 17.74 -12.32 20.55
CA VAL A 457 17.93 -12.77 21.95
C VAL A 457 18.99 -13.87 22.03
N GLU A 458 19.08 -14.75 21.03
CA GLU A 458 20.04 -15.88 20.94
C GLU A 458 19.99 -16.87 22.11
N LEU A 459 18.92 -16.82 22.90
CA LEU A 459 18.66 -17.72 24.02
C LEU A 459 17.25 -18.32 23.86
N PRO A 460 17.04 -19.58 24.28
CA PRO A 460 15.71 -20.19 24.19
C PRO A 460 14.73 -19.50 25.11
N ILE A 461 13.59 -19.09 24.55
CA ILE A 461 12.49 -18.48 25.28
C ILE A 461 11.37 -19.52 25.42
N ASP A 462 10.91 -19.74 26.64
CA ASP A 462 9.78 -20.66 26.91
C ASP A 462 8.44 -19.93 26.73
N LEU A 463 7.71 -20.33 25.68
CA LEU A 463 6.37 -19.80 25.36
C LEU A 463 5.24 -20.73 25.82
N SER A 464 5.54 -21.86 26.49
CA SER A 464 4.55 -22.87 26.85
C SER A 464 3.43 -22.37 27.79
N GLU A 465 3.69 -21.34 28.58
CA GLU A 465 2.71 -20.72 29.47
C GLU A 465 1.97 -19.51 28.84
N VAL A 466 2.35 -19.10 27.64
CA VAL A 466 1.67 -18.02 26.90
C VAL A 466 0.33 -18.54 26.40
N LEU A 467 -0.71 -17.75 26.59
CA LEU A 467 -2.00 -18.02 25.96
C LEU A 467 -2.11 -17.28 24.63
N PHE A 468 -2.05 -18.03 23.55
CA PHE A 468 -2.25 -17.46 22.21
C PHE A 468 -3.73 -17.50 21.81
N ILE A 469 -4.24 -16.36 21.32
CA ILE A 469 -5.52 -16.25 20.63
C ILE A 469 -5.24 -15.61 19.28
N ALA A 470 -5.77 -16.20 18.21
CA ALA A 470 -5.67 -15.63 16.86
C ALA A 470 -6.99 -14.98 16.45
N THR A 471 -6.94 -14.00 15.54
CA THR A 471 -8.13 -13.49 14.86
C THR A 471 -7.94 -13.54 13.36
N ALA A 472 -9.01 -13.84 12.63
CA ALA A 472 -9.06 -13.83 11.18
C ALA A 472 -10.37 -13.20 10.70
N ASN A 473 -10.34 -12.60 9.52
CA ASN A 473 -11.57 -12.18 8.85
C ASN A 473 -12.08 -13.25 7.89
N ASP A 474 -11.17 -14.02 7.31
CA ASP A 474 -11.47 -15.10 6.39
C ASP A 474 -10.61 -16.34 6.71
N ILE A 475 -11.26 -17.44 6.99
CA ILE A 475 -10.61 -18.74 7.32
C ILE A 475 -9.86 -19.29 6.11
N GLN A 476 -10.37 -19.08 4.90
CA GLN A 476 -9.81 -19.64 3.68
C GLN A 476 -8.42 -19.12 3.35
N ASN A 477 -8.12 -17.90 3.83
CA ASN A 477 -6.82 -17.26 3.65
C ASN A 477 -5.78 -17.66 4.71
N ILE A 478 -6.16 -18.46 5.71
CA ILE A 478 -5.21 -18.97 6.71
C ILE A 478 -4.45 -20.15 6.10
N PRO A 479 -3.11 -20.17 6.16
CA PRO A 479 -2.33 -21.34 5.73
C PRO A 479 -2.76 -22.61 6.46
N ARG A 480 -3.03 -23.70 5.72
CA ARG A 480 -3.52 -24.97 6.28
C ARG A 480 -2.70 -25.49 7.47
N PRO A 481 -1.35 -25.47 7.46
CA PRO A 481 -0.56 -25.95 8.60
C PRO A 481 -0.80 -25.16 9.90
N LEU A 482 -1.14 -23.88 9.79
CA LEU A 482 -1.52 -23.05 10.95
C LEU A 482 -2.95 -23.38 11.40
N LEU A 483 -3.86 -23.55 10.45
CA LEU A 483 -5.26 -23.85 10.72
C LEU A 483 -5.42 -25.20 11.46
N ASP A 484 -4.62 -26.21 11.09
CA ASP A 484 -4.65 -27.55 11.72
C ASP A 484 -4.27 -27.53 13.23
N ARG A 485 -3.63 -26.45 13.70
CA ARG A 485 -3.25 -26.25 15.11
C ARG A 485 -4.22 -25.37 15.87
N MET A 486 -5.27 -24.88 15.23
CA MET A 486 -6.21 -23.91 15.80
C MET A 486 -7.60 -24.52 15.95
N GLU A 487 -8.24 -24.19 17.07
CA GLU A 487 -9.66 -24.38 17.24
C GLU A 487 -10.39 -23.14 16.75
N VAL A 488 -11.10 -23.25 15.63
CA VAL A 488 -11.80 -22.12 15.03
C VAL A 488 -13.16 -21.92 15.70
N ILE A 489 -13.38 -20.70 16.15
CA ILE A 489 -14.68 -20.23 16.65
C ILE A 489 -15.20 -19.19 15.66
N GLU A 490 -16.26 -19.55 14.94
CA GLU A 490 -16.86 -18.63 13.97
C GLU A 490 -17.74 -17.58 14.69
N ILE A 491 -17.49 -16.32 14.39
CA ILE A 491 -18.28 -15.20 14.87
C ILE A 491 -19.10 -14.67 13.70
N SER A 492 -20.40 -14.87 13.77
CA SER A 492 -21.34 -14.42 12.74
C SER A 492 -21.63 -12.91 12.85
N SER A 493 -22.37 -12.39 11.87
CA SER A 493 -22.89 -11.02 11.87
C SER A 493 -23.85 -10.79 13.04
N TYR A 494 -23.88 -9.56 13.54
CA TYR A 494 -24.86 -9.14 14.53
C TYR A 494 -26.23 -8.89 13.89
N THR A 495 -27.30 -9.25 14.61
CA THR A 495 -28.67 -8.81 14.31
C THR A 495 -28.84 -7.31 14.57
N GLU A 496 -29.90 -6.70 14.06
CA GLU A 496 -30.20 -5.28 14.35
C GLU A 496 -30.45 -5.06 15.84
N ASN A 497 -31.08 -6.01 16.51
CA ASN A 497 -31.31 -5.99 17.94
C ASN A 497 -30.01 -6.09 18.74
N GLU A 498 -29.10 -7.02 18.36
CA GLU A 498 -27.77 -7.11 18.97
C GLU A 498 -26.97 -5.80 18.77
N LYS A 499 -27.01 -5.20 17.57
CA LYS A 499 -26.37 -3.91 17.28
C LYS A 499 -26.94 -2.78 18.14
N PHE A 500 -28.26 -2.77 18.34
CA PHE A 500 -28.93 -1.80 19.18
C PHE A 500 -28.45 -1.87 20.63
N HIS A 501 -28.46 -3.07 21.23
CA HIS A 501 -27.98 -3.26 22.59
C HIS A 501 -26.48 -2.93 22.73
N ILE A 502 -25.65 -3.39 21.81
CA ILE A 502 -24.22 -3.05 21.78
C ILE A 502 -24.02 -1.53 21.67
N ALA A 503 -24.79 -0.86 20.82
CA ALA A 503 -24.72 0.58 20.68
C ALA A 503 -25.11 1.31 21.96
N LYS A 504 -26.22 0.95 22.54
CA LYS A 504 -26.79 1.59 23.73
C LYS A 504 -25.93 1.37 24.97
N GLU A 505 -25.51 0.13 25.21
CA GLU A 505 -24.81 -0.27 26.44
C GLU A 505 -23.30 0.00 26.40
N HIS A 506 -22.69 -0.09 25.21
CA HIS A 506 -21.23 0.00 25.11
C HIS A 506 -20.73 1.17 24.24
N LEU A 507 -21.31 1.37 23.02
CA LEU A 507 -20.72 2.33 22.08
C LEU A 507 -21.06 3.78 22.45
N VAL A 508 -22.30 4.07 22.81
CA VAL A 508 -22.74 5.43 23.18
C VAL A 508 -21.98 5.94 24.40
N PRO A 509 -21.91 5.20 25.55
CA PRO A 509 -21.12 5.64 26.70
C PRO A 509 -19.63 5.81 26.37
N LYS A 510 -19.05 4.88 25.61
CA LYS A 510 -17.65 4.95 25.16
C LYS A 510 -17.39 6.20 24.33
N GLN A 511 -18.27 6.51 23.37
CA GLN A 511 -18.10 7.65 22.48
C GLN A 511 -18.37 8.98 23.18
N LYS A 512 -19.35 9.04 24.10
CA LYS A 512 -19.53 10.23 24.96
C LYS A 512 -18.27 10.54 25.75
N LYS A 513 -17.71 9.54 26.44
CA LYS A 513 -16.48 9.68 27.21
C LYS A 513 -15.29 10.11 26.33
N ALA A 514 -15.13 9.50 25.15
CA ALA A 514 -14.05 9.81 24.23
C ALA A 514 -14.12 11.24 23.65
N ASN A 515 -15.33 11.80 23.53
CA ASN A 515 -15.56 13.15 23.03
C ASN A 515 -15.79 14.20 24.16
N GLY A 516 -15.54 13.84 25.43
CA GLY A 516 -15.60 14.76 26.57
C GLY A 516 -17.03 15.15 27.01
N LEU A 517 -18.04 14.41 26.56
CA LEU A 517 -19.45 14.65 26.93
C LEU A 517 -19.82 13.90 28.23
N LYS A 518 -20.54 14.59 29.09
CA LYS A 518 -21.20 13.96 30.26
C LYS A 518 -22.46 13.23 29.81
N GLU A 519 -22.91 12.24 30.59
CA GLU A 519 -24.08 11.43 30.21
C GLU A 519 -25.34 12.25 30.00
N ALA A 520 -25.56 13.27 30.83
CA ALA A 520 -26.74 14.15 30.76
C ALA A 520 -26.65 15.22 29.62
N GLN A 521 -25.54 15.34 28.93
CA GLN A 521 -25.35 16.35 27.86
C GLN A 521 -25.79 15.89 26.49
N LEU A 522 -25.88 14.58 26.26
CA LEU A 522 -26.35 14.00 25.02
C LEU A 522 -27.28 12.83 25.32
N VAL A 523 -28.47 12.90 24.79
CA VAL A 523 -29.45 11.79 24.78
C VAL A 523 -29.69 11.40 23.33
N ILE A 524 -29.52 10.12 23.01
CA ILE A 524 -29.89 9.54 21.72
C ILE A 524 -31.08 8.64 21.96
N GLU A 525 -32.24 8.96 21.40
CA GLU A 525 -33.44 8.17 21.52
C GLU A 525 -33.28 6.80 20.85
N ASP A 526 -34.00 5.81 21.37
CA ASP A 526 -33.94 4.44 20.90
C ASP A 526 -34.36 4.34 19.40
N GLU A 527 -35.38 5.09 18.99
CA GLU A 527 -35.79 5.17 17.58
C GLU A 527 -34.72 5.78 16.67
N ALA A 528 -34.06 6.83 17.15
CA ALA A 528 -32.93 7.44 16.42
C ALA A 528 -31.76 6.46 16.28
N LEU A 529 -31.47 5.69 17.35
CA LEU A 529 -30.40 4.70 17.34
C LEU A 529 -30.69 3.55 16.36
N MET A 530 -31.94 3.08 16.32
CA MET A 530 -32.39 2.09 15.33
C MET A 530 -32.27 2.62 13.91
N GLU A 531 -32.62 3.89 13.67
CA GLU A 531 -32.50 4.53 12.37
C GLU A 531 -31.03 4.67 11.93
N VAL A 532 -30.11 4.95 12.88
CA VAL A 532 -28.66 4.95 12.58
C VAL A 532 -28.21 3.56 12.12
N ILE A 533 -28.73 2.49 12.73
CA ILE A 533 -28.39 1.11 12.38
C ILE A 533 -28.91 0.76 10.99
N SER A 534 -30.16 1.08 10.68
CA SER A 534 -30.84 0.67 9.44
C SER A 534 -30.51 1.57 8.24
N GLY A 535 -30.55 2.90 8.41
CA GLY A 535 -30.44 3.88 7.32
C GLY A 535 -29.01 4.43 7.09
N TYR A 536 -28.14 4.39 8.10
CA TYR A 536 -26.80 4.99 8.02
C TYR A 536 -25.65 4.01 8.08
N THR A 537 -25.91 2.72 8.37
CA THR A 537 -24.88 1.68 8.40
C THR A 537 -25.28 0.42 7.63
N ARG A 538 -24.32 -0.16 6.91
CA ARG A 538 -24.46 -1.45 6.23
C ARG A 538 -23.18 -2.24 6.47
N GLU A 539 -23.19 -3.05 7.53
CA GLU A 539 -22.03 -3.81 7.97
C GLU A 539 -22.44 -5.03 8.80
N ALA A 540 -21.62 -6.07 8.78
CA ALA A 540 -21.81 -7.27 9.62
C ALA A 540 -21.60 -6.99 11.12
N GLY A 541 -20.63 -6.16 11.46
CA GLY A 541 -20.29 -5.74 12.81
C GLY A 541 -20.87 -4.39 13.22
N VAL A 542 -20.12 -3.66 14.08
CA VAL A 542 -20.52 -2.36 14.64
C VAL A 542 -19.47 -1.26 14.45
N ARG A 543 -18.51 -1.43 13.56
CA ARG A 543 -17.39 -0.47 13.38
C ARG A 543 -17.83 0.84 12.70
N SER A 544 -18.73 0.75 11.72
CA SER A 544 -19.31 1.92 11.09
C SER A 544 -20.29 2.59 12.02
N LEU A 545 -21.12 1.82 12.75
CA LEU A 545 -22.04 2.29 13.76
C LEU A 545 -21.30 3.11 14.84
N GLU A 546 -20.18 2.61 15.36
CA GLU A 546 -19.34 3.36 16.30
C GLU A 546 -18.86 4.69 15.71
N ARG A 547 -18.48 4.72 14.42
CA ARG A 547 -18.08 5.96 13.74
C ARG A 547 -19.23 6.95 13.59
N GLN A 548 -20.45 6.49 13.29
CA GLN A 548 -21.62 7.36 13.19
C GLN A 548 -22.01 7.93 14.56
N ILE A 549 -22.03 7.10 15.59
CA ILE A 549 -22.25 7.55 16.99
C ILE A 549 -21.19 8.60 17.38
N GLY A 550 -19.91 8.35 17.07
CA GLY A 550 -18.85 9.32 17.29
C GLY A 550 -19.04 10.63 16.52
N ARG A 551 -19.63 10.58 15.32
CA ARG A 551 -19.99 11.79 14.54
C ARG A 551 -21.11 12.57 15.22
N ILE A 552 -22.14 11.88 15.75
CA ILE A 552 -23.20 12.50 16.54
C ILE A 552 -22.59 13.18 17.76
N CYS A 553 -21.76 12.48 18.53
CA CYS A 553 -21.10 13.03 19.73
C CYS A 553 -20.27 14.30 19.41
N ARG A 554 -19.49 14.30 18.34
CA ARG A 554 -18.70 15.48 17.95
C ARG A 554 -19.57 16.68 17.56
N LYS A 555 -20.64 16.47 16.78
CA LYS A 555 -21.56 17.55 16.42
C LYS A 555 -22.33 18.06 17.63
N SER A 556 -22.73 17.18 18.53
CA SER A 556 -23.40 17.55 19.79
C SER A 556 -22.45 18.36 20.68
N ALA A 557 -21.19 17.96 20.82
CA ALA A 557 -20.20 18.72 21.57
C ALA A 557 -19.99 20.14 21.00
N ARG A 558 -19.95 20.26 19.64
CA ARG A 558 -19.89 21.54 18.96
C ARG A 558 -21.11 22.41 19.26
N LYS A 559 -22.33 21.83 19.14
CA LYS A 559 -23.60 22.53 19.39
C LYS A 559 -23.70 23.03 20.83
N ILE A 560 -23.27 22.22 21.81
CA ILE A 560 -23.22 22.62 23.23
C ILE A 560 -22.31 23.83 23.44
N LEU A 561 -21.14 23.88 22.78
CA LEU A 561 -20.18 24.97 22.95
C LEU A 561 -20.57 26.25 22.20
N GLU A 562 -21.10 26.14 20.98
CA GLU A 562 -21.50 27.27 20.14
C GLU A 562 -22.82 27.90 20.59
N GLU A 563 -23.84 27.08 20.90
CA GLU A 563 -25.19 27.53 21.23
C GLU A 563 -25.43 27.63 22.76
N GLN A 564 -24.44 27.24 23.57
CA GLN A 564 -24.50 27.22 25.05
C GLN A 564 -25.70 26.43 25.62
N VAL A 565 -26.14 25.40 24.87
CA VAL A 565 -27.22 24.50 25.34
C VAL A 565 -26.67 23.53 26.37
N LYS A 566 -27.52 23.16 27.35
CA LYS A 566 -27.11 22.24 28.41
C LYS A 566 -27.19 20.77 27.98
N GLU A 567 -28.09 20.46 27.09
CA GLU A 567 -28.42 19.12 26.65
C GLU A 567 -28.75 19.14 25.14
N VAL A 568 -28.37 18.08 24.45
CA VAL A 568 -28.74 17.82 23.05
C VAL A 568 -29.49 16.49 23.02
N VAL A 569 -30.71 16.51 22.50
CA VAL A 569 -31.53 15.31 22.27
C VAL A 569 -31.51 15.00 20.77
N VAL A 570 -31.12 13.79 20.43
CA VAL A 570 -31.11 13.29 19.06
C VAL A 570 -32.31 12.36 18.88
N THR A 571 -33.23 12.80 18.03
CA THR A 571 -34.46 12.08 17.66
C THR A 571 -34.35 11.62 16.20
N LYS A 572 -35.28 10.79 15.76
CA LYS A 572 -35.34 10.34 14.37
C LYS A 572 -35.45 11.53 13.40
N GLU A 573 -36.27 12.53 13.72
CA GLU A 573 -36.56 13.69 12.86
C GLU A 573 -35.34 14.61 12.68
N ASN A 574 -34.50 14.78 13.72
CA ASN A 574 -33.34 15.66 13.65
C ASN A 574 -32.03 14.94 13.29
N LEU A 575 -32.08 13.62 13.07
CA LEU A 575 -30.92 12.80 12.80
C LEU A 575 -30.17 13.26 11.53
N GLU A 576 -30.91 13.78 10.53
CA GLU A 576 -30.33 14.31 9.28
C GLU A 576 -29.37 15.50 9.56
N GLU A 577 -29.61 16.32 10.57
CA GLU A 577 -28.71 17.41 10.97
C GLU A 577 -27.33 16.89 11.39
N PHE A 578 -27.30 15.71 12.03
CA PHE A 578 -26.07 15.10 12.54
C PHE A 578 -25.35 14.26 11.51
N LEU A 579 -26.06 13.48 10.71
CA LEU A 579 -25.48 12.46 9.85
C LEU A 579 -25.62 12.79 8.34
N GLY A 580 -26.49 13.76 7.98
CA GLY A 580 -26.90 14.03 6.61
C GLY A 580 -27.98 13.06 6.16
N LYS A 581 -28.31 13.05 4.87
CA LYS A 581 -29.33 12.15 4.31
C LYS A 581 -29.00 10.69 4.50
N GLU A 582 -30.02 9.89 4.70
CA GLU A 582 -29.90 8.43 4.70
C GLU A 582 -29.18 7.94 3.46
N ARG A 583 -28.33 6.93 3.65
CA ARG A 583 -27.46 6.39 2.59
C ARG A 583 -27.93 5.04 2.07
N TYR A 584 -28.69 4.33 2.84
CA TYR A 584 -29.08 2.95 2.56
C TYR A 584 -30.60 2.84 2.65
N GLU A 585 -31.23 2.80 1.47
CA GLU A 585 -32.63 2.35 1.36
C GLU A 585 -32.59 0.84 1.13
N PHE A 586 -33.33 0.12 1.93
CA PHE A 586 -33.47 -1.30 1.73
C PHE A 586 -34.50 -1.55 0.64
N GLN A 587 -34.13 -2.34 -0.39
CA GLN A 587 -35.09 -2.67 -1.46
C GLN A 587 -36.13 -3.66 -0.88
N PRO A 588 -37.41 -3.28 -0.77
CA PRO A 588 -38.42 -4.19 -0.26
C PRO A 588 -38.65 -5.36 -1.21
N ALA A 589 -39.35 -6.38 -0.73
CA ALA A 589 -39.82 -7.47 -1.57
C ALA A 589 -40.60 -6.94 -2.79
N ASN A 590 -40.69 -7.71 -3.87
CA ASN A 590 -41.43 -7.32 -5.04
C ASN A 590 -42.92 -7.07 -4.65
N GLU A 591 -43.52 -6.00 -5.15
CA GLU A 591 -44.91 -5.68 -4.81
C GLU A 591 -45.93 -6.66 -5.44
N LYS A 592 -45.56 -7.26 -6.56
CA LYS A 592 -46.43 -8.14 -7.37
C LYS A 592 -45.63 -9.34 -7.89
N PRO A 593 -46.34 -10.46 -8.18
CA PRO A 593 -45.75 -11.55 -8.93
C PRO A 593 -45.29 -11.11 -10.32
N GLU A 594 -44.04 -11.45 -10.68
CA GLU A 594 -43.43 -11.03 -11.96
C GLU A 594 -42.85 -12.22 -12.73
N ILE A 595 -42.84 -12.11 -14.05
CA ILE A 595 -42.29 -13.13 -14.93
C ILE A 595 -40.81 -12.89 -15.10
N GLY A 596 -39.99 -13.92 -14.87
CA GLY A 596 -38.55 -13.87 -15.09
C GLY A 596 -37.76 -13.07 -14.02
N ILE A 597 -38.42 -12.63 -12.95
CA ILE A 597 -37.78 -11.90 -11.84
C ILE A 597 -37.89 -12.72 -10.55
N VAL A 598 -36.76 -13.02 -9.94
CA VAL A 598 -36.68 -13.83 -8.72
C VAL A 598 -35.71 -13.20 -7.72
N ARG A 599 -36.04 -13.28 -6.45
CA ARG A 599 -35.15 -12.86 -5.37
C ARG A 599 -34.29 -14.02 -4.88
N GLY A 600 -32.99 -13.87 -5.00
CA GLY A 600 -32.00 -14.70 -4.35
C GLY A 600 -31.51 -14.09 -3.05
N LEU A 601 -30.83 -14.88 -2.25
CA LEU A 601 -30.19 -14.45 -1.02
C LEU A 601 -28.67 -14.62 -1.13
N ALA A 602 -27.96 -13.54 -0.85
CA ALA A 602 -26.52 -13.50 -0.89
C ALA A 602 -25.91 -13.24 0.50
N TRP A 603 -24.70 -13.71 0.68
CA TRP A 603 -23.85 -13.36 1.79
C TRP A 603 -22.66 -12.54 1.28
N THR A 604 -22.33 -11.45 1.98
CA THR A 604 -21.22 -10.57 1.65
C THR A 604 -20.40 -10.25 2.91
N ALA A 605 -19.22 -9.69 2.73
CA ALA A 605 -18.37 -9.26 3.85
C ALA A 605 -19.05 -8.19 4.77
N VAL A 606 -20.12 -7.55 4.29
CA VAL A 606 -20.89 -6.55 5.05
C VAL A 606 -22.19 -7.11 5.63
N GLY A 607 -22.50 -8.39 5.45
CA GLY A 607 -23.70 -9.07 5.93
C GLY A 607 -24.50 -9.70 4.81
N GLY A 608 -25.74 -10.10 5.12
CA GLY A 608 -26.66 -10.65 4.13
C GLY A 608 -27.28 -9.57 3.25
N ASP A 609 -27.63 -9.96 2.03
CA ASP A 609 -28.29 -9.12 1.04
C ASP A 609 -29.27 -9.90 0.18
N THR A 610 -30.22 -9.21 -0.44
CA THR A 610 -31.10 -9.81 -1.44
C THR A 610 -30.59 -9.47 -2.85
N LEU A 611 -30.59 -10.45 -3.73
CA LEU A 611 -30.23 -10.28 -5.14
C LEU A 611 -31.47 -10.41 -6.01
N GLN A 612 -31.76 -9.38 -6.78
CA GLN A 612 -32.77 -9.49 -7.84
C GLN A 612 -32.11 -10.12 -9.07
N ILE A 613 -32.65 -11.23 -9.54
CA ILE A 613 -32.22 -11.91 -10.77
C ILE A 613 -33.29 -11.71 -11.80
N GLU A 614 -32.93 -11.11 -12.92
CA GLU A 614 -33.80 -10.83 -14.04
C GLU A 614 -33.44 -11.70 -15.23
N VAL A 615 -34.40 -12.36 -15.81
CA VAL A 615 -34.23 -13.17 -17.02
C VAL A 615 -35.18 -12.68 -18.11
N ASN A 616 -34.62 -12.37 -19.25
CA ASN A 616 -35.38 -12.04 -20.47
C ASN A 616 -35.14 -13.09 -21.55
N VAL A 617 -36.21 -13.43 -22.27
CA VAL A 617 -36.19 -14.33 -23.41
C VAL A 617 -36.61 -13.55 -24.66
N MET A 618 -35.77 -13.56 -25.66
CA MET A 618 -35.98 -12.80 -26.89
C MET A 618 -35.74 -13.70 -28.13
N PRO A 619 -36.35 -13.42 -29.29
CA PRO A 619 -36.02 -14.12 -30.53
C PRO A 619 -34.54 -13.96 -30.85
N GLY A 620 -33.87 -15.08 -31.19
CA GLY A 620 -32.42 -15.06 -31.40
C GLY A 620 -31.91 -16.36 -32.04
N LYS A 621 -30.66 -16.70 -31.75
CA LYS A 621 -29.97 -17.86 -32.33
C LYS A 621 -29.55 -18.91 -31.26
N GLY A 622 -30.14 -18.83 -30.08
CA GLY A 622 -29.85 -19.71 -28.96
C GLY A 622 -28.64 -19.27 -28.10
N GLU A 623 -28.35 -17.96 -28.10
CA GLU A 623 -27.29 -17.40 -27.27
C GLU A 623 -27.69 -17.36 -25.80
N PHE A 624 -26.74 -17.65 -24.92
CA PHE A 624 -26.91 -17.55 -23.47
C PHE A 624 -26.04 -16.43 -22.91
N LEU A 625 -26.68 -15.30 -22.59
CA LEU A 625 -26.02 -14.06 -22.21
C LEU A 625 -26.08 -13.86 -20.68
N LEU A 626 -24.96 -13.51 -20.09
CA LEU A 626 -24.82 -13.25 -18.67
C LEU A 626 -24.22 -11.87 -18.41
N THR A 627 -24.90 -11.03 -17.64
CA THR A 627 -24.44 -9.69 -17.29
C THR A 627 -24.66 -9.39 -15.80
N GLY A 628 -23.91 -8.42 -15.23
CA GLY A 628 -23.99 -8.03 -13.83
C GLY A 628 -22.71 -8.35 -13.02
N GLN A 629 -21.53 -8.42 -13.66
CA GLN A 629 -20.23 -8.74 -13.05
C GLN A 629 -20.24 -10.06 -12.27
N LEU A 630 -20.71 -11.12 -12.94
CA LEU A 630 -20.73 -12.47 -12.37
C LEU A 630 -19.33 -13.08 -12.38
N GLY A 631 -18.92 -13.63 -11.26
CA GLY A 631 -17.70 -14.44 -11.14
C GLY A 631 -17.86 -15.80 -11.85
N ASP A 632 -16.78 -16.55 -11.95
CA ASP A 632 -16.76 -17.78 -12.75
C ASP A 632 -17.62 -18.87 -12.14
N VAL A 633 -17.65 -19.02 -10.82
CA VAL A 633 -18.52 -20.00 -10.13
C VAL A 633 -20.00 -19.72 -10.37
N MET A 634 -20.40 -18.44 -10.36
CA MET A 634 -21.78 -18.06 -10.63
C MET A 634 -22.17 -18.28 -12.11
N LYS A 635 -21.24 -18.07 -13.05
CA LYS A 635 -21.45 -18.40 -14.48
C LYS A 635 -21.61 -19.91 -14.70
N GLU A 636 -20.79 -20.73 -14.06
CA GLU A 636 -20.93 -22.18 -14.10
C GLU A 636 -22.27 -22.64 -13.51
N SER A 637 -22.69 -22.02 -12.40
CA SER A 637 -24.00 -22.31 -11.81
C SER A 637 -25.17 -21.96 -12.75
N ALA A 638 -25.08 -20.85 -13.48
CA ALA A 638 -26.06 -20.49 -14.51
C ALA A 638 -26.08 -21.50 -15.66
N GLN A 639 -24.90 -21.98 -16.11
CA GLN A 639 -24.79 -23.02 -17.14
C GLN A 639 -25.36 -24.38 -16.68
N ALA A 640 -25.16 -24.73 -15.41
CA ALA A 640 -25.78 -25.93 -14.83
C ALA A 640 -27.31 -25.80 -14.82
N GLY A 641 -27.83 -24.62 -14.48
CA GLY A 641 -29.26 -24.30 -14.49
C GLY A 641 -29.89 -24.45 -15.87
N ILE A 642 -29.31 -23.84 -16.92
CA ILE A 642 -29.85 -23.97 -18.28
C ILE A 642 -29.75 -25.41 -18.81
N SER A 643 -28.69 -26.14 -18.46
CA SER A 643 -28.52 -27.53 -18.83
C SER A 643 -29.61 -28.43 -18.19
N PHE A 644 -29.91 -28.19 -16.90
CA PHE A 644 -31.04 -28.84 -16.23
C PHE A 644 -32.35 -28.55 -16.93
N ILE A 645 -32.67 -27.28 -17.24
CA ILE A 645 -33.93 -26.89 -17.89
C ILE A 645 -34.07 -27.59 -19.26
N ARG A 646 -33.00 -27.63 -20.04
CA ARG A 646 -32.98 -28.37 -21.31
C ARG A 646 -33.30 -29.88 -21.13
N SER A 647 -32.79 -30.49 -20.06
CA SER A 647 -33.05 -31.90 -19.79
C SER A 647 -34.48 -32.21 -19.37
N VAL A 648 -35.20 -31.26 -18.79
CA VAL A 648 -36.60 -31.42 -18.34
C VAL A 648 -37.57 -30.64 -19.20
N ALA A 649 -37.17 -30.15 -20.37
CA ALA A 649 -37.96 -29.30 -21.25
C ALA A 649 -39.36 -29.91 -21.61
N GLU A 650 -39.43 -31.24 -21.85
CA GLU A 650 -40.66 -31.95 -22.15
C GLU A 650 -41.67 -31.91 -20.99
N GLN A 651 -41.20 -31.92 -19.73
CA GLN A 651 -42.07 -31.89 -18.55
C GLN A 651 -42.76 -30.53 -18.36
N TYR A 652 -42.12 -29.46 -18.87
CA TYR A 652 -42.63 -28.08 -18.79
C TYR A 652 -43.22 -27.55 -20.12
N GLU A 653 -43.53 -28.48 -21.06
CA GLU A 653 -44.13 -28.16 -22.36
C GLU A 653 -43.27 -27.18 -23.20
N ILE A 654 -41.93 -27.20 -23.01
CA ILE A 654 -41.04 -26.32 -23.76
C ILE A 654 -40.65 -27.01 -25.07
N PRO A 655 -40.93 -26.38 -26.24
CA PRO A 655 -40.62 -26.93 -27.55
C PRO A 655 -39.10 -27.17 -27.70
N LYS A 656 -38.69 -28.27 -28.33
CA LYS A 656 -37.26 -28.60 -28.56
C LYS A 656 -36.52 -27.49 -29.33
N GLU A 657 -37.18 -26.85 -30.26
CA GLU A 657 -36.61 -25.74 -31.07
C GLU A 657 -36.53 -24.42 -30.32
N PHE A 658 -37.07 -24.33 -29.09
CA PHE A 658 -37.08 -23.11 -28.31
C PHE A 658 -35.66 -22.56 -28.06
N PHE A 659 -34.77 -23.43 -27.65
CA PHE A 659 -33.39 -23.06 -27.30
C PHE A 659 -32.51 -22.76 -28.52
N GLU A 660 -32.98 -23.02 -29.74
CA GLU A 660 -32.27 -22.69 -30.97
C GLU A 660 -32.77 -21.37 -31.57
N LYS A 661 -34.02 -20.96 -31.24
CA LYS A 661 -34.70 -19.79 -31.80
C LYS A 661 -34.82 -18.61 -30.86
N HIS A 662 -34.40 -18.79 -29.59
CA HIS A 662 -34.48 -17.72 -28.58
C HIS A 662 -33.16 -17.59 -27.83
N ASP A 663 -32.75 -16.35 -27.63
CA ASP A 663 -31.66 -16.01 -26.75
C ASP A 663 -32.22 -15.81 -25.34
N ILE A 664 -31.45 -16.26 -24.36
CA ILE A 664 -31.77 -16.13 -22.93
C ILE A 664 -30.72 -15.20 -22.30
N HIS A 665 -31.16 -14.11 -21.72
CA HIS A 665 -30.30 -13.15 -21.07
C HIS A 665 -30.60 -13.09 -19.57
N ILE A 666 -29.61 -13.44 -18.75
CA ILE A 666 -29.67 -13.25 -17.29
C ILE A 666 -28.93 -11.97 -16.94
N HIS A 667 -29.61 -11.09 -16.22
CA HIS A 667 -29.02 -9.88 -15.67
C HIS A 667 -29.20 -9.85 -14.16
N ILE A 668 -28.10 -9.56 -13.44
CA ILE A 668 -28.17 -9.29 -12.00
C ILE A 668 -27.77 -7.84 -11.78
N PRO A 669 -28.74 -6.95 -11.46
CA PRO A 669 -28.49 -5.53 -11.23
C PRO A 669 -27.40 -5.26 -10.20
N GLU A 670 -27.01 -3.98 -10.03
CA GLU A 670 -25.88 -3.54 -9.17
C GLU A 670 -24.50 -3.95 -9.70
N GLY A 671 -24.21 -3.60 -10.95
CA GLY A 671 -22.96 -3.94 -11.63
C GLY A 671 -21.68 -3.34 -11.02
N ALA A 672 -21.77 -2.54 -9.95
CA ALA A 672 -20.61 -2.01 -9.25
C ALA A 672 -19.96 -3.02 -8.25
N VAL A 673 -20.67 -4.09 -7.90
CA VAL A 673 -20.23 -5.10 -6.93
C VAL A 673 -20.05 -6.44 -7.63
N PRO A 674 -18.85 -7.03 -7.64
CA PRO A 674 -18.63 -8.38 -8.15
C PRO A 674 -19.44 -9.39 -7.35
N LYS A 675 -20.09 -10.33 -8.05
CA LYS A 675 -20.94 -11.37 -7.45
C LYS A 675 -20.41 -12.72 -7.84
N ASP A 676 -20.09 -13.57 -6.85
CA ASP A 676 -19.64 -14.93 -7.11
C ASP A 676 -20.21 -15.92 -6.08
N GLY A 677 -20.35 -17.17 -6.49
CA GLY A 677 -20.80 -18.26 -5.64
C GLY A 677 -21.89 -19.12 -6.26
N PRO A 678 -21.99 -20.39 -5.85
CA PRO A 678 -22.94 -21.36 -6.43
C PRO A 678 -24.37 -21.21 -5.90
N SER A 679 -24.56 -20.51 -4.78
CA SER A 679 -25.82 -20.48 -4.02
C SER A 679 -27.01 -19.78 -4.71
N ALA A 680 -26.78 -19.11 -5.83
CA ALA A 680 -27.84 -18.52 -6.66
C ALA A 680 -28.38 -19.48 -7.74
N GLY A 681 -27.91 -20.72 -7.79
CA GLY A 681 -28.25 -21.68 -8.85
C GLY A 681 -29.74 -21.96 -8.98
N ILE A 682 -30.43 -22.26 -7.88
CA ILE A 682 -31.87 -22.49 -7.92
C ILE A 682 -32.64 -21.21 -8.27
N THR A 683 -32.13 -20.05 -7.88
CA THR A 683 -32.76 -18.75 -8.17
C THR A 683 -32.70 -18.45 -9.66
N MET A 684 -31.52 -18.60 -10.28
CA MET A 684 -31.34 -18.40 -11.71
C MET A 684 -32.16 -19.39 -12.52
N ALA A 685 -32.18 -20.67 -12.12
CA ALA A 685 -32.99 -21.69 -12.77
C ALA A 685 -34.51 -21.37 -12.69
N THR A 686 -35.00 -20.93 -11.54
CA THR A 686 -36.40 -20.53 -11.35
C THR A 686 -36.74 -19.34 -12.22
N ALA A 687 -35.88 -18.32 -12.29
CA ALA A 687 -36.07 -17.16 -13.15
C ALA A 687 -36.13 -17.52 -14.64
N MET A 688 -35.24 -18.43 -15.07
CA MET A 688 -35.25 -18.94 -16.46
C MET A 688 -36.53 -19.71 -16.76
N VAL A 689 -36.98 -20.63 -15.90
CA VAL A 689 -38.21 -21.39 -16.10
C VAL A 689 -39.40 -20.43 -16.15
N SER A 690 -39.49 -19.48 -15.25
CA SER A 690 -40.53 -18.44 -15.25
C SER A 690 -40.56 -17.64 -16.57
N ALA A 691 -39.39 -17.18 -17.03
CA ALA A 691 -39.31 -16.40 -18.28
C ALA A 691 -39.71 -17.24 -19.51
N ILE A 692 -39.31 -18.52 -19.57
CA ILE A 692 -39.58 -19.43 -20.67
C ILE A 692 -41.05 -19.82 -20.71
N THR A 693 -41.61 -20.23 -19.56
CA THR A 693 -42.99 -20.71 -19.43
C THR A 693 -44.05 -19.59 -19.31
N LYS A 694 -43.58 -18.33 -19.12
CA LYS A 694 -44.40 -17.16 -18.86
C LYS A 694 -45.26 -17.29 -17.59
N VAL A 695 -44.83 -18.10 -16.62
CA VAL A 695 -45.47 -18.23 -15.33
C VAL A 695 -44.79 -17.30 -14.34
N PRO A 696 -45.53 -16.38 -13.68
CA PRO A 696 -44.91 -15.43 -12.75
C PRO A 696 -44.44 -16.13 -11.47
N VAL A 697 -43.40 -15.56 -10.88
CA VAL A 697 -42.89 -15.96 -9.54
C VAL A 697 -43.59 -15.18 -8.46
N LYS A 698 -43.92 -15.78 -7.35
CA LYS A 698 -44.53 -15.12 -6.18
C LYS A 698 -43.63 -14.00 -5.67
N ALA A 699 -44.22 -12.89 -5.26
CA ALA A 699 -43.50 -11.69 -4.85
C ALA A 699 -42.80 -11.81 -3.48
N ASP A 700 -43.38 -12.60 -2.60
CA ASP A 700 -42.98 -12.77 -1.19
C ASP A 700 -42.05 -13.98 -0.96
N VAL A 701 -41.48 -14.54 -2.03
CA VAL A 701 -40.61 -15.72 -1.98
C VAL A 701 -39.16 -15.30 -2.33
N ALA A 702 -38.22 -15.72 -1.49
CA ALA A 702 -36.81 -15.74 -1.82
C ALA A 702 -36.23 -17.15 -1.67
N MET A 703 -35.10 -17.36 -2.30
CA MET A 703 -34.49 -18.68 -2.28
C MET A 703 -32.97 -18.63 -2.33
N THR A 704 -32.35 -19.69 -1.84
CA THR A 704 -30.91 -19.90 -1.93
C THR A 704 -30.62 -21.39 -2.03
N GLY A 705 -29.69 -21.78 -2.89
CA GLY A 705 -29.31 -23.17 -3.09
C GLY A 705 -28.46 -23.36 -4.33
N GLU A 706 -27.53 -24.30 -4.28
CA GLU A 706 -26.76 -24.73 -5.44
C GLU A 706 -27.57 -25.75 -6.23
N ILE A 707 -27.51 -25.69 -7.56
CA ILE A 707 -28.21 -26.62 -8.46
C ILE A 707 -27.21 -27.58 -9.12
N THR A 708 -27.62 -28.84 -9.23
CA THR A 708 -26.91 -29.82 -10.04
C THR A 708 -27.54 -29.99 -11.42
N LEU A 709 -26.83 -30.61 -12.38
CA LEU A 709 -27.34 -30.94 -13.73
C LEU A 709 -28.61 -31.81 -13.72
N ARG A 710 -28.90 -32.48 -12.60
CA ARG A 710 -30.09 -33.34 -12.41
C ARG A 710 -31.18 -32.66 -11.57
N GLY A 711 -31.04 -31.35 -11.29
CA GLY A 711 -32.02 -30.59 -10.52
C GLY A 711 -32.04 -30.89 -9.01
N ARG A 712 -31.01 -31.51 -8.44
CA ARG A 712 -30.86 -31.64 -6.97
C ARG A 712 -30.42 -30.30 -6.41
N VAL A 713 -30.89 -29.99 -5.20
CA VAL A 713 -30.52 -28.82 -4.45
C VAL A 713 -29.46 -29.19 -3.41
N LEU A 714 -28.31 -28.52 -3.47
CA LEU A 714 -27.17 -28.78 -2.58
C LEU A 714 -27.10 -27.71 -1.46
N PRO A 715 -26.50 -28.04 -0.30
CA PRO A 715 -26.40 -27.14 0.84
C PRO A 715 -25.50 -25.93 0.55
N ILE A 716 -25.73 -24.85 1.32
CA ILE A 716 -25.04 -23.57 1.15
C ILE A 716 -24.55 -23.05 2.50
N GLY A 717 -23.60 -22.11 2.48
CA GLY A 717 -23.11 -21.39 3.64
C GLY A 717 -23.76 -20.01 3.84
N GLY A 718 -23.49 -19.37 5.00
CA GLY A 718 -23.96 -18.02 5.33
C GLY A 718 -25.48 -17.93 5.52
N LEU A 719 -26.08 -18.96 6.07
CA LEU A 719 -27.55 -19.06 6.17
C LEU A 719 -28.14 -18.02 7.13
N LYS A 720 -27.49 -17.75 8.26
CA LYS A 720 -27.92 -16.74 9.22
C LYS A 720 -28.08 -15.37 8.55
N GLU A 721 -27.07 -14.93 7.84
CA GLU A 721 -27.04 -13.64 7.15
C GLU A 721 -28.11 -13.57 6.05
N LYS A 722 -28.30 -14.64 5.31
CA LYS A 722 -29.29 -14.76 4.24
C LYS A 722 -30.72 -14.65 4.78
N LEU A 723 -31.04 -15.32 5.88
CA LEU A 723 -32.35 -15.25 6.51
C LEU A 723 -32.62 -13.86 7.11
N LEU A 724 -31.58 -13.23 7.72
CA LEU A 724 -31.72 -11.85 8.20
C LEU A 724 -32.00 -10.87 7.05
N ALA A 725 -31.34 -11.06 5.90
CA ALA A 725 -31.63 -10.24 4.73
C ALA A 725 -33.05 -10.45 4.19
N ALA A 726 -33.54 -11.69 4.14
CA ALA A 726 -34.91 -12.02 3.75
C ALA A 726 -35.93 -11.37 4.70
N LYS A 727 -35.73 -11.47 5.99
CA LYS A 727 -36.59 -10.84 7.00
C LYS A 727 -36.65 -9.33 6.87
N LYS A 728 -35.48 -8.70 6.68
CA LYS A 728 -35.37 -7.25 6.47
C LYS A 728 -36.06 -6.79 5.19
N ALA A 729 -36.02 -7.61 4.13
CA ALA A 729 -36.70 -7.33 2.85
C ALA A 729 -38.21 -7.53 2.92
N GLY A 730 -38.77 -7.98 4.05
CA GLY A 730 -40.18 -8.28 4.17
C GLY A 730 -40.62 -9.53 3.41
N ILE A 731 -39.70 -10.47 3.14
CA ILE A 731 -39.99 -11.77 2.54
C ILE A 731 -40.68 -12.66 3.57
N HIS A 732 -41.75 -13.31 3.16
CA HIS A 732 -42.50 -14.21 4.03
C HIS A 732 -42.05 -15.67 3.90
N MET A 733 -41.70 -16.10 2.68
CA MET A 733 -41.31 -17.49 2.43
C MET A 733 -39.87 -17.57 1.92
N VAL A 734 -39.05 -18.43 2.53
CA VAL A 734 -37.67 -18.66 2.10
C VAL A 734 -37.47 -20.16 1.79
N LEU A 735 -37.00 -20.44 0.57
CA LEU A 735 -36.66 -21.79 0.16
C LEU A 735 -35.19 -22.06 0.45
N VAL A 736 -34.93 -23.05 1.27
CA VAL A 736 -33.60 -23.43 1.77
C VAL A 736 -33.32 -24.90 1.44
N PRO A 737 -32.10 -25.31 1.12
CA PRO A 737 -31.78 -26.71 0.87
C PRO A 737 -32.11 -27.59 2.07
N GLU A 738 -32.71 -28.75 1.82
CA GLU A 738 -33.08 -29.74 2.85
C GLU A 738 -31.90 -30.11 3.78
N LYS A 739 -30.71 -30.18 3.23
CA LYS A 739 -29.49 -30.49 4.00
C LYS A 739 -29.04 -29.40 4.95
N ASN A 740 -29.57 -28.18 4.82
CA ASN A 740 -29.33 -27.09 5.78
C ASN A 740 -30.38 -27.05 6.93
N GLU A 741 -31.30 -28.03 7.02
CA GLU A 741 -32.27 -28.08 8.12
C GLU A 741 -31.60 -28.07 9.52
N PRO A 742 -30.49 -28.81 9.76
CA PRO A 742 -29.80 -28.73 11.05
C PRO A 742 -29.29 -27.33 11.37
N ASP A 743 -28.76 -26.64 10.36
CA ASP A 743 -28.25 -25.27 10.54
C ASP A 743 -29.36 -24.29 10.92
N VAL A 744 -30.54 -24.43 10.29
CA VAL A 744 -31.74 -23.60 10.62
C VAL A 744 -32.21 -23.85 12.06
N ARG A 745 -32.22 -25.11 12.51
CA ARG A 745 -32.63 -25.47 13.87
C ARG A 745 -31.71 -24.91 14.97
N GLU A 746 -30.47 -24.63 14.62
CA GLU A 746 -29.49 -24.03 15.54
C GLU A 746 -29.55 -22.51 15.60
N LEU A 747 -30.34 -21.87 14.74
CA LEU A 747 -30.49 -20.41 14.75
C LEU A 747 -31.41 -19.95 15.89
N ASP A 748 -31.14 -18.76 16.39
CA ASP A 748 -31.97 -18.10 17.37
C ASP A 748 -33.39 -17.85 16.81
N ALA A 749 -34.41 -18.02 17.65
CA ALA A 749 -35.80 -17.79 17.26
C ALA A 749 -36.05 -16.40 16.70
N GLU A 750 -35.32 -15.38 17.18
CA GLU A 750 -35.39 -14.02 16.63
C GLU A 750 -35.12 -13.96 15.10
N ILE A 751 -34.31 -14.86 14.56
CA ILE A 751 -33.98 -14.90 13.13
C ILE A 751 -35.07 -15.57 12.32
N THR A 752 -35.63 -16.65 12.85
CA THR A 752 -36.61 -17.48 12.13
C THR A 752 -38.06 -17.03 12.31
N ASP A 753 -38.37 -16.33 13.43
CA ASP A 753 -39.71 -15.83 13.70
C ASP A 753 -40.19 -14.85 12.59
N GLY A 754 -41.38 -15.14 12.06
CA GLY A 754 -41.99 -14.38 10.97
C GLY A 754 -41.56 -14.80 9.57
N LEU A 755 -40.66 -15.80 9.44
CA LEU A 755 -40.30 -16.42 8.16
C LEU A 755 -40.90 -17.82 8.05
N GLN A 756 -41.55 -18.10 6.93
CA GLN A 756 -41.90 -19.48 6.55
C GLN A 756 -40.72 -20.09 5.81
N ILE A 757 -39.99 -20.99 6.46
CA ILE A 757 -38.82 -21.64 5.89
C ILE A 757 -39.23 -23.00 5.34
N GLU A 758 -39.10 -23.18 4.02
CA GLU A 758 -39.45 -24.43 3.33
C GLU A 758 -38.16 -25.13 2.87
N PHE A 759 -38.04 -26.40 3.24
CA PHE A 759 -36.86 -27.20 2.90
C PHE A 759 -37.06 -27.94 1.57
N VAL A 760 -36.16 -27.72 0.64
CA VAL A 760 -36.24 -28.27 -0.74
C VAL A 760 -35.02 -29.09 -1.09
N GLY A 761 -35.26 -30.31 -1.64
CA GLY A 761 -34.24 -31.23 -2.12
C GLY A 761 -34.11 -31.26 -3.65
N SER A 762 -35.11 -30.74 -4.36
CA SER A 762 -35.14 -30.75 -5.85
C SER A 762 -35.72 -29.48 -6.44
N MET A 763 -35.34 -29.16 -7.67
CA MET A 763 -35.89 -28.02 -8.43
C MET A 763 -37.41 -28.16 -8.68
N GLU A 764 -37.95 -29.35 -8.75
CA GLU A 764 -39.38 -29.56 -8.88
C GLU A 764 -40.14 -29.00 -7.67
N GLN A 765 -39.64 -29.26 -6.47
CA GLN A 765 -40.19 -28.69 -5.22
C GLN A 765 -40.06 -27.16 -5.22
N VAL A 766 -38.87 -26.61 -5.63
CA VAL A 766 -38.64 -25.18 -5.73
C VAL A 766 -39.66 -24.53 -6.66
N LEU A 767 -39.83 -25.05 -7.87
CA LEU A 767 -40.76 -24.48 -8.86
C LEU A 767 -42.21 -24.54 -8.40
N LYS A 768 -42.63 -25.64 -7.75
CA LYS A 768 -43.97 -25.81 -7.20
C LYS A 768 -44.29 -24.77 -6.13
N LEU A 769 -43.32 -24.42 -5.28
CA LEU A 769 -43.52 -23.45 -4.21
C LEU A 769 -43.38 -22.00 -4.69
N ALA A 770 -42.46 -21.74 -5.63
CA ALA A 770 -42.12 -20.40 -6.07
C ALA A 770 -43.05 -19.83 -7.17
N LEU A 771 -43.53 -20.69 -8.09
CA LEU A 771 -44.34 -20.25 -9.19
C LEU A 771 -45.83 -20.07 -8.77
N VAL A 772 -46.49 -19.13 -9.39
CA VAL A 772 -47.97 -18.97 -9.25
C VAL A 772 -48.65 -20.11 -10.00
N GLU A 773 -49.59 -20.81 -9.34
CA GLU A 773 -50.35 -21.88 -9.99
C GLU A 773 -51.12 -21.32 -11.21
N LYS A 774 -50.96 -21.97 -12.38
CA LYS A 774 -51.83 -21.69 -13.51
C LYS A 774 -53.26 -22.07 -13.14
N LYS A 775 -54.17 -21.09 -13.01
CA LYS A 775 -55.60 -21.32 -12.87
C LYS A 775 -56.18 -21.98 -14.09
#